data_200f0316e23a0ad70348ae2ee5de32da
#
_entry.id   200f0316e23a0ad70348ae2ee5de32da
#
_cell.length_a   1.000
_cell.length_b   1.000
_cell.length_c   1.000
_cell.angle_alpha   90.00
_cell.angle_beta   90.00
_cell.angle_gamma   90.00
#
_symmetry.space_group_name_H-M   'P 1'
#
loop_
_entity.id
_entity.type
_entity.pdbx_description
1 polymer ?
#
loop_
_entity_poly.entity_id
_entity_poly.type
_entity_poly.pdbx_seq_one_letter_code
_entity_poly.pdbx_strand_id
1 'polypeptide(L)'
;MSFDAARWNQGKLRVHLIGVAGSGMTPLAEILLDLGHEVTGSDLKPAPARIIQRGVGFSLGQAAGGIGPVDVVVASAAIPDENVEWMEAKKRGLVRLRRAEVLGQLARGKKLLAVLGSHGKTTTATMVAQIFHEAGENPSFYLGGYAPALGASGRWGKGDWLIAEVDESEGAPTQLKPWAALLLNADYEHVDRYANEKAVIAAYQQILGNVAGPVIVVAKEETAAMDAAGSVKQKVTFGWEKSEADYLGSWEGENAEGIRFGVKGKGKDLGTFAVAATGRHNGGNALGGLAMAAELGIAPEKIRQGLQAFRRAERRFEILVSEPALEVVDDYAHHPKEVMATWKAAQARGRERIVAIFQPHRYTRLATFMTAFAEALAKADLVVLLPVYAAGEREMEGFGVAELAAKIGELGGKVEVAGSMPECRTILGKVWQEGDLFLFMGAGDVTQLAKKVARDFGTFRAVRDLVKGEGVVKWYEPMNKHTTIRIGGPAQVWFEPESEEALGRVVRWCGKEGVPLTVVGRGSNLLVRDGGIGGVCVHFGQPGMSKIEAEGGKIRAGAGARLKQIVSVAKANGIMGLEFMEGIPGALGGAMRMNAGAMESWTFEAVESVRVMNREGKVSEVARGDFEVKYRKVPRLVEDIAVGAVLHGKPGKPEEIAEKLKQYSRKRWDSQPAAPSAGCIFKNAEKIPAGRLIEELGLKDTSVGGARISPVHGNFIVNQGGAKAVDVLRLMEKVQARARKDRGIDLEPEVIVVGEDE
;
A
#
# COMPACT_ATOMS: atom_id res chain seq x y z
N MET A 1 -17.27 36.72 14.44
CA MET A 1 -16.34 37.19 15.52
C MET A 1 -14.94 36.83 15.09
N SER A 2 -14.00 37.77 15.10
CA SER A 2 -12.58 37.49 14.85
C SER A 2 -12.02 36.68 16.02
N PHE A 3 -11.43 35.53 15.76
CA PHE A 3 -10.74 34.73 16.78
C PHE A 3 -9.41 35.42 17.14
N ASP A 4 -9.23 35.75 18.42
CA ASP A 4 -8.00 36.39 18.88
C ASP A 4 -6.86 35.35 18.96
N ALA A 5 -5.75 35.62 18.28
CA ALA A 5 -4.56 34.78 18.26
C ALA A 5 -3.98 34.50 19.67
N ALA A 6 -4.17 35.44 20.62
CA ALA A 6 -3.71 35.28 22.00
C ALA A 6 -4.39 34.09 22.72
N ARG A 7 -5.56 33.68 22.28
CA ARG A 7 -6.31 32.54 22.88
C ARG A 7 -5.56 31.21 22.77
N TRP A 8 -4.67 31.03 21.80
CA TRP A 8 -3.84 29.82 21.70
C TRP A 8 -2.90 29.63 22.91
N ASN A 9 -2.58 30.72 23.62
CA ASN A 9 -1.69 30.71 24.80
C ASN A 9 -2.44 31.00 26.12
N GLN A 10 -3.74 31.24 26.09
CA GLN A 10 -4.53 31.70 27.24
C GLN A 10 -5.49 30.63 27.82
N GLY A 11 -5.11 29.37 27.76
CA GLY A 11 -5.91 28.30 28.33
C GLY A 11 -6.22 27.18 27.37
N LYS A 12 -6.86 26.14 27.89
CA LYS A 12 -7.15 24.92 27.15
C LYS A 12 -8.35 25.13 26.22
N LEU A 13 -8.14 24.89 24.92
CA LEU A 13 -9.19 24.87 23.91
C LEU A 13 -9.50 23.44 23.47
N ARG A 14 -10.72 23.22 23.02
CA ARG A 14 -11.13 21.98 22.32
C ARG A 14 -11.13 22.26 20.83
N VAL A 15 -10.25 21.60 20.09
CA VAL A 15 -10.01 21.85 18.69
C VAL A 15 -10.36 20.63 17.87
N HIS A 16 -11.16 20.77 16.82
CA HIS A 16 -11.44 19.71 15.86
C HIS A 16 -10.73 19.97 14.52
N LEU A 17 -9.96 18.97 14.04
CA LEU A 17 -9.16 19.06 12.82
C LEU A 17 -9.78 18.21 11.71
N ILE A 18 -10.29 18.84 10.64
CA ILE A 18 -10.80 18.13 9.46
C ILE A 18 -9.63 17.85 8.51
N GLY A 19 -9.39 16.55 8.22
CA GLY A 19 -8.24 16.10 7.44
C GLY A 19 -6.97 15.91 8.29
N VAL A 20 -7.12 15.43 9.54
CA VAL A 20 -6.05 15.35 10.56
C VAL A 20 -4.89 14.42 10.18
N ALA A 21 -5.11 13.43 9.31
CA ALA A 21 -4.08 12.52 8.80
C ALA A 21 -3.20 13.14 7.70
N GLY A 22 -3.56 14.31 7.18
CA GLY A 22 -2.78 15.01 6.17
C GLY A 22 -1.43 15.50 6.68
N SER A 23 -0.42 15.56 5.79
CA SER A 23 0.97 15.93 6.12
C SER A 23 1.10 17.30 6.78
N GLY A 24 0.23 18.26 6.47
CA GLY A 24 0.22 19.56 7.13
C GLY A 24 -0.67 19.63 8.38
N MET A 25 -1.66 18.75 8.54
CA MET A 25 -2.56 18.77 9.70
C MET A 25 -2.00 17.98 10.89
N THR A 26 -1.29 16.88 10.62
CA THR A 26 -0.62 16.09 11.66
C THR A 26 0.36 16.92 12.50
N PRO A 27 1.31 17.70 11.93
CA PRO A 27 2.19 18.55 12.73
C PRO A 27 1.43 19.63 13.51
N LEU A 28 0.35 20.16 12.97
CA LEU A 28 -0.51 21.10 13.70
C LEU A 28 -1.18 20.43 14.91
N ALA A 29 -1.68 19.20 14.77
CA ALA A 29 -2.23 18.45 15.90
C ALA A 29 -1.19 18.25 17.00
N GLU A 30 0.04 17.89 16.66
CA GLU A 30 1.15 17.72 17.59
C GLU A 30 1.49 19.01 18.35
N ILE A 31 1.55 20.15 17.65
CA ILE A 31 1.76 21.48 18.25
C ILE A 31 0.63 21.86 19.20
N LEU A 32 -0.63 21.64 18.81
CA LEU A 32 -1.79 21.97 19.66
C LEU A 32 -1.83 21.12 20.94
N LEU A 33 -1.41 19.85 20.87
CA LEU A 33 -1.26 18.98 22.04
C LEU A 33 -0.13 19.50 22.97
N ASP A 34 1.01 19.95 22.42
CA ASP A 34 2.11 20.53 23.22
C ASP A 34 1.69 21.82 23.93
N LEU A 35 0.77 22.59 23.32
CA LEU A 35 0.15 23.78 23.92
C LEU A 35 -0.90 23.43 25.01
N GLY A 36 -1.22 22.14 25.18
CA GLY A 36 -2.16 21.68 26.20
C GLY A 36 -3.64 21.67 25.77
N HIS A 37 -3.91 21.84 24.48
CA HIS A 37 -5.28 21.80 23.96
C HIS A 37 -5.82 20.36 23.86
N GLU A 38 -7.13 20.21 23.89
CA GLU A 38 -7.82 18.95 23.52
C GLU A 38 -8.02 18.91 22.01
N VAL A 39 -7.46 17.89 21.37
CA VAL A 39 -7.51 17.75 19.92
C VAL A 39 -8.34 16.54 19.53
N THR A 40 -9.35 16.77 18.69
CA THR A 40 -10.07 15.73 17.97
C THR A 40 -9.87 15.93 16.48
N GLY A 41 -10.15 14.93 15.66
CA GLY A 41 -10.09 15.10 14.22
C GLY A 41 -10.69 13.94 13.45
N SER A 42 -11.01 14.23 12.21
CA SER A 42 -11.56 13.30 11.23
C SER A 42 -10.68 13.23 9.98
N ASP A 43 -10.68 12.09 9.32
CA ASP A 43 -10.07 11.94 8.00
C ASP A 43 -10.71 10.75 7.26
N LEU A 44 -10.63 10.75 5.93
CA LEU A 44 -11.02 9.61 5.10
C LEU A 44 -9.99 8.46 5.14
N LYS A 45 -8.80 8.74 5.65
CA LYS A 45 -7.69 7.78 5.83
C LYS A 45 -7.38 7.62 7.32
N PRO A 46 -6.85 6.46 7.74
CA PRO A 46 -6.39 6.27 9.12
C PRO A 46 -5.34 7.32 9.51
N ALA A 47 -5.50 7.89 10.69
CA ALA A 47 -4.51 8.79 11.25
C ALA A 47 -3.25 8.04 11.71
N PRO A 48 -2.06 8.66 11.68
CA PRO A 48 -0.84 8.07 12.23
C PRO A 48 -1.02 7.65 13.68
N ALA A 49 -0.61 6.42 14.02
CA ALA A 49 -0.78 5.87 15.38
C ALA A 49 -0.15 6.78 16.46
N ARG A 50 0.95 7.47 16.14
CA ARG A 50 1.67 8.36 17.05
C ARG A 50 0.80 9.52 17.58
N ILE A 51 -0.07 10.12 16.73
CA ILE A 51 -0.93 11.23 17.22
C ILE A 51 -2.10 10.69 18.05
N ILE A 52 -2.60 9.51 17.74
CA ILE A 52 -3.62 8.82 18.54
C ILE A 52 -3.05 8.47 19.93
N GLN A 53 -1.84 7.92 19.98
CA GLN A 53 -1.13 7.59 21.23
C GLN A 53 -0.84 8.85 22.07
N ARG A 54 -0.68 10.02 21.45
CA ARG A 54 -0.53 11.31 22.14
C ARG A 54 -1.85 11.92 22.58
N GLY A 55 -2.99 11.31 22.31
CA GLY A 55 -4.30 11.72 22.81
C GLY A 55 -5.21 12.43 21.82
N VAL A 56 -4.93 12.38 20.49
CA VAL A 56 -5.88 12.86 19.48
C VAL A 56 -7.08 11.92 19.43
N GLY A 57 -8.28 12.43 19.67
CA GLY A 57 -9.54 11.72 19.46
C GLY A 57 -9.84 11.62 17.95
N PHE A 58 -9.67 10.43 17.35
CA PHE A 58 -9.78 10.25 15.90
C PHE A 58 -11.06 9.54 15.47
N SER A 59 -11.68 10.03 14.39
CA SER A 59 -12.80 9.39 13.69
C SER A 59 -12.43 9.12 12.24
N LEU A 60 -12.56 7.88 11.79
CA LEU A 60 -12.42 7.52 10.39
C LEU A 60 -13.73 7.88 9.64
N GLY A 61 -13.60 8.60 8.52
CA GLY A 61 -14.72 9.19 7.80
C GLY A 61 -15.06 10.59 8.31
N GLN A 62 -15.92 11.28 7.57
CA GLN A 62 -16.37 12.65 7.87
C GLN A 62 -17.89 12.68 7.91
N ALA A 63 -18.47 13.16 9.01
CA ALA A 63 -19.91 13.24 9.18
C ALA A 63 -20.30 14.46 10.02
N ALA A 64 -21.44 15.08 9.73
CA ALA A 64 -21.92 16.26 10.46
C ALA A 64 -22.01 16.03 11.98
N GLY A 65 -22.36 14.81 12.42
CA GLY A 65 -22.39 14.44 13.84
C GLY A 65 -21.01 14.15 14.46
N GLY A 66 -19.94 14.13 13.66
CA GLY A 66 -18.56 13.84 14.13
C GLY A 66 -17.95 14.98 14.94
N ILE A 67 -18.45 16.22 14.77
CA ILE A 67 -17.99 17.37 15.55
C ILE A 67 -18.65 17.36 16.93
N GLY A 68 -17.91 17.02 17.95
CA GLY A 68 -18.34 17.12 19.33
C GLY A 68 -18.51 18.56 19.83
N PRO A 69 -18.56 18.81 21.16
CA PRO A 69 -18.51 20.13 21.74
C PRO A 69 -17.08 20.68 21.62
N VAL A 70 -16.84 21.59 20.67
CA VAL A 70 -15.53 22.20 20.38
C VAL A 70 -15.59 23.71 20.34
N ASP A 71 -14.47 24.38 20.57
CA ASP A 71 -14.33 25.83 20.55
C ASP A 71 -13.89 26.34 19.18
N VAL A 72 -13.10 25.53 18.44
CA VAL A 72 -12.55 25.88 17.13
C VAL A 72 -12.55 24.64 16.23
N VAL A 73 -12.91 24.84 14.95
CA VAL A 73 -12.78 23.87 13.88
C VAL A 73 -11.72 24.35 12.89
N VAL A 74 -10.73 23.51 12.60
CA VAL A 74 -9.66 23.83 11.64
C VAL A 74 -9.70 22.86 10.47
N ALA A 75 -9.64 23.38 9.25
CA ALA A 75 -9.63 22.55 8.06
C ALA A 75 -8.35 22.74 7.24
N SER A 76 -7.88 21.63 6.64
CA SER A 76 -6.86 21.66 5.60
C SER A 76 -7.35 22.46 4.37
N ALA A 77 -6.43 23.03 3.60
CA ALA A 77 -6.75 23.69 2.33
C ALA A 77 -7.38 22.74 1.30
N ALA A 78 -7.15 21.43 1.40
CA ALA A 78 -7.73 20.41 0.54
C ALA A 78 -9.21 20.10 0.85
N ILE A 79 -9.74 20.58 1.99
CA ILE A 79 -11.13 20.36 2.38
C ILE A 79 -12.00 21.41 1.70
N PRO A 80 -12.96 21.01 0.82
CA PRO A 80 -13.85 21.95 0.13
C PRO A 80 -14.83 22.62 1.10
N ASP A 81 -15.36 23.77 0.69
CA ASP A 81 -16.30 24.52 1.53
C ASP A 81 -17.63 23.79 1.75
N GLU A 82 -17.98 22.85 0.88
CA GLU A 82 -19.16 21.97 0.95
C GLU A 82 -18.96 20.76 1.86
N ASN A 83 -17.81 20.58 2.47
CA ASN A 83 -17.56 19.46 3.38
C ASN A 83 -18.58 19.44 4.51
N VAL A 84 -19.11 18.24 4.83
CA VAL A 84 -20.23 18.07 5.77
C VAL A 84 -19.90 18.59 7.18
N GLU A 85 -18.68 18.39 7.65
CA GLU A 85 -18.23 18.89 8.97
C GLU A 85 -17.97 20.38 8.93
N TRP A 86 -17.36 20.91 7.85
CA TRP A 86 -17.12 22.33 7.68
C TRP A 86 -18.43 23.15 7.60
N MET A 87 -19.44 22.58 6.92
CA MET A 87 -20.78 23.17 6.86
C MET A 87 -21.52 23.07 8.19
N GLU A 88 -21.41 21.96 8.91
CA GLU A 88 -22.01 21.81 10.24
C GLU A 88 -21.41 22.82 11.26
N ALA A 89 -20.08 22.99 11.23
CA ALA A 89 -19.42 24.01 12.04
C ALA A 89 -19.94 25.42 11.74
N LYS A 90 -20.21 25.75 10.45
CA LYS A 90 -20.83 27.01 10.03
C LYS A 90 -22.23 27.15 10.61
N LYS A 91 -23.05 26.11 10.47
CA LYS A 91 -24.44 26.09 10.97
C LYS A 91 -24.51 26.31 12.48
N ARG A 92 -23.56 25.72 13.24
CA ARG A 92 -23.45 25.86 14.70
C ARG A 92 -22.82 27.19 15.16
N GLY A 93 -22.37 28.07 14.22
CA GLY A 93 -21.72 29.33 14.55
C GLY A 93 -20.35 29.16 15.21
N LEU A 94 -19.68 28.01 15.04
CA LEU A 94 -18.36 27.76 15.60
C LEU A 94 -17.28 28.58 14.89
N VAL A 95 -16.20 28.88 15.61
CA VAL A 95 -15.01 29.49 15.00
C VAL A 95 -14.43 28.49 14.00
N ARG A 96 -14.24 28.94 12.76
CA ARG A 96 -13.67 28.17 11.67
C ARG A 96 -12.41 28.84 11.15
N LEU A 97 -11.31 28.09 11.10
CA LEU A 97 -10.02 28.60 10.63
C LEU A 97 -9.44 27.63 9.58
N ARG A 98 -8.75 28.17 8.61
CA ARG A 98 -7.91 27.36 7.73
C ARG A 98 -6.55 27.13 8.39
N ARG A 99 -5.89 26.03 8.06
CA ARG A 99 -4.60 25.64 8.59
C ARG A 99 -3.56 26.79 8.56
N ALA A 100 -3.44 27.47 7.42
CA ALA A 100 -2.51 28.59 7.25
C ALA A 100 -2.80 29.77 8.20
N GLU A 101 -4.07 30.03 8.52
CA GLU A 101 -4.48 31.07 9.49
C GLU A 101 -4.02 30.71 10.89
N VAL A 102 -4.16 29.44 11.29
CA VAL A 102 -3.69 28.96 12.62
C VAL A 102 -2.18 29.07 12.71
N LEU A 103 -1.44 28.59 11.67
CA LEU A 103 0.01 28.71 11.64
C LEU A 103 0.47 30.18 11.73
N GLY A 104 -0.19 31.07 10.99
CA GLY A 104 0.08 32.50 11.04
C GLY A 104 -0.20 33.14 12.41
N GLN A 105 -1.23 32.67 13.12
CA GLN A 105 -1.56 33.10 14.48
C GLN A 105 -0.52 32.61 15.51
N LEU A 106 -0.13 31.33 15.42
CA LEU A 106 0.90 30.73 16.28
C LEU A 106 2.27 31.40 16.07
N ALA A 107 2.61 31.74 14.82
CA ALA A 107 3.85 32.41 14.48
C ALA A 107 4.03 33.80 15.13
N ARG A 108 2.93 34.50 15.50
CA ARG A 108 3.00 35.81 16.14
C ARG A 108 3.73 35.83 17.51
N GLY A 109 3.78 34.67 18.16
CA GLY A 109 4.46 34.49 19.44
C GLY A 109 5.93 34.06 19.34
N LYS A 110 6.46 33.89 18.12
CA LYS A 110 7.78 33.32 17.85
C LYS A 110 8.48 34.06 16.70
N LYS A 111 9.80 33.93 16.63
CA LYS A 111 10.58 34.32 15.44
C LYS A 111 10.40 33.22 14.37
N LEU A 112 9.52 33.46 13.39
CA LEU A 112 9.27 32.49 12.31
C LEU A 112 10.47 32.45 11.35
N LEU A 113 11.13 31.30 11.24
CA LEU A 113 12.07 30.97 10.17
C LEU A 113 11.31 30.19 9.10
N ALA A 114 11.04 30.83 7.97
CA ALA A 114 10.34 30.24 6.84
C ALA A 114 11.32 29.55 5.89
N VAL A 115 11.16 28.25 5.67
CA VAL A 115 11.86 27.50 4.61
C VAL A 115 10.94 27.44 3.40
N LEU A 116 11.40 28.05 2.31
CA LEU A 116 10.69 28.30 1.06
C LEU A 116 11.34 27.55 -0.09
N GLY A 117 10.57 27.27 -1.12
CA GLY A 117 11.02 26.67 -2.37
C GLY A 117 9.99 25.69 -2.91
N SER A 118 10.00 25.46 -4.20
CA SER A 118 9.15 24.42 -4.82
C SER A 118 9.55 23.04 -4.32
N HIS A 119 10.85 22.76 -4.20
CA HIS A 119 11.44 21.49 -3.79
C HIS A 119 12.37 21.63 -2.59
N GLY A 120 12.53 20.52 -1.81
CA GLY A 120 13.49 20.44 -0.70
C GLY A 120 13.04 21.06 0.63
N LYS A 121 11.87 21.72 0.71
CA LYS A 121 11.35 22.39 1.92
C LYS A 121 11.41 21.52 3.18
N THR A 122 10.76 20.35 3.15
CA THR A 122 10.66 19.45 4.31
C THR A 122 12.05 18.98 4.78
N THR A 123 12.89 18.56 3.83
CA THR A 123 14.26 18.10 4.14
C THR A 123 15.07 19.20 4.80
N THR A 124 15.05 20.41 4.24
CA THR A 124 15.82 21.56 4.75
C THR A 124 15.26 22.05 6.08
N ALA A 125 13.94 22.16 6.23
CA ALA A 125 13.32 22.55 7.50
C ALA A 125 13.66 21.55 8.61
N THR A 126 13.70 20.25 8.29
CA THR A 126 14.13 19.20 9.25
C THR A 126 15.60 19.37 9.63
N MET A 127 16.49 19.63 8.67
CA MET A 127 17.91 19.88 8.95
C MET A 127 18.09 21.11 9.84
N VAL A 128 17.42 22.22 9.53
CA VAL A 128 17.47 23.46 10.33
C VAL A 128 16.90 23.20 11.72
N ALA A 129 15.76 22.53 11.86
CA ALA A 129 15.18 22.20 13.16
C ALA A 129 16.14 21.34 14.01
N GLN A 130 16.83 20.37 13.38
CA GLN A 130 17.83 19.54 14.05
C GLN A 130 19.05 20.36 14.48
N ILE A 131 19.56 21.28 13.64
CA ILE A 131 20.67 22.17 13.99
C ILE A 131 20.32 23.01 15.22
N PHE A 132 19.14 23.66 15.23
CA PHE A 132 18.68 24.46 16.36
C PHE A 132 18.44 23.63 17.63
N HIS A 133 17.98 22.40 17.48
CA HIS A 133 17.81 21.47 18.60
C HIS A 133 19.18 21.14 19.25
N GLU A 134 20.17 20.75 18.45
CA GLU A 134 21.55 20.46 18.94
C GLU A 134 22.28 21.67 19.44
N ALA A 135 21.91 22.87 18.99
CA ALA A 135 22.40 24.13 19.53
C ALA A 135 21.82 24.46 20.91
N GLY A 136 20.80 23.73 21.38
CA GLY A 136 20.12 23.98 22.65
C GLY A 136 19.03 25.05 22.58
N GLU A 137 18.68 25.54 21.39
CA GLU A 137 17.69 26.59 21.16
C GLU A 137 16.25 26.16 21.47
N ASN A 138 16.01 24.89 21.69
CA ASN A 138 14.69 24.29 21.96
C ASN A 138 13.57 24.83 21.05
N PRO A 139 13.71 24.73 19.72
CA PRO A 139 12.82 25.36 18.77
C PRO A 139 11.43 24.74 18.75
N SER A 140 10.43 25.55 18.41
CA SER A 140 9.19 25.04 17.83
C SER A 140 9.43 24.70 16.36
N PHE A 141 8.75 23.68 15.84
CA PHE A 141 8.85 23.37 14.43
C PHE A 141 7.55 22.82 13.84
N TYR A 142 7.35 23.06 12.55
CA TYR A 142 6.23 22.59 11.74
C TYR A 142 6.78 22.05 10.42
N LEU A 143 6.82 20.72 10.27
CA LEU A 143 7.46 19.99 9.17
C LEU A 143 6.41 19.18 8.38
N GLY A 144 6.57 19.08 7.08
CA GLY A 144 5.70 18.31 6.18
C GLY A 144 5.84 16.78 6.27
N GLY A 145 6.70 16.28 7.17
CA GLY A 145 6.91 14.86 7.40
C GLY A 145 7.42 14.59 8.81
N TYR A 146 7.27 13.34 9.26
CA TYR A 146 7.83 12.90 10.54
C TYR A 146 9.35 12.91 10.50
N ALA A 147 9.98 13.56 11.45
CA ALA A 147 11.42 13.64 11.62
C ALA A 147 11.88 12.66 12.73
N PRO A 148 12.45 11.49 12.39
CA PRO A 148 12.77 10.44 13.37
C PRO A 148 13.72 10.91 14.47
N ALA A 149 14.73 11.73 14.15
CA ALA A 149 15.70 12.25 15.11
C ALA A 149 15.07 13.26 16.09
N LEU A 150 14.02 13.97 15.68
CA LEU A 150 13.27 14.91 16.52
C LEU A 150 12.06 14.26 17.21
N GLY A 151 11.65 13.07 16.79
CA GLY A 151 10.54 12.30 17.33
C GLY A 151 9.15 12.87 17.05
N ALA A 152 9.01 13.81 16.10
CA ALA A 152 7.74 14.46 15.78
C ALA A 152 7.79 15.09 14.37
N SER A 153 6.62 15.44 13.82
CA SER A 153 6.47 16.34 12.68
C SER A 153 6.17 17.79 13.10
N GLY A 154 5.57 17.96 14.29
CA GLY A 154 5.28 19.24 14.91
C GLY A 154 5.64 19.25 16.39
N ARG A 155 6.20 20.36 16.87
CA ARG A 155 6.53 20.56 18.28
C ARG A 155 6.38 22.04 18.66
N TRP A 156 5.88 22.28 19.87
CA TRP A 156 5.91 23.59 20.48
C TRP A 156 7.03 23.66 21.54
N GLY A 157 8.21 24.11 21.12
CA GLY A 157 9.37 24.26 21.99
C GLY A 157 9.29 25.51 22.86
N LYS A 158 10.17 25.61 23.89
CA LYS A 158 10.25 26.76 24.80
C LYS A 158 11.08 27.90 24.24
N GLY A 159 11.90 27.67 23.20
CA GLY A 159 12.76 28.69 22.59
C GLY A 159 11.99 29.69 21.74
N ASP A 160 12.65 30.72 21.28
CA ASP A 160 12.08 31.85 20.53
C ASP A 160 11.73 31.51 19.08
N TRP A 161 12.28 30.44 18.52
CA TRP A 161 12.17 30.10 17.12
C TRP A 161 10.98 29.19 16.81
N LEU A 162 10.29 29.47 15.70
CA LEU A 162 9.41 28.55 14.99
C LEU A 162 9.98 28.29 13.59
N ILE A 163 10.47 27.09 13.36
CA ILE A 163 11.00 26.68 12.06
C ILE A 163 9.85 26.01 11.30
N ALA A 164 9.45 26.57 10.18
CA ALA A 164 8.33 26.05 9.40
C ALA A 164 8.66 25.97 7.92
N GLU A 165 8.28 24.84 7.30
CA GLU A 165 8.13 24.86 5.85
C GLU A 165 6.88 25.66 5.49
N VAL A 166 7.02 26.53 4.50
CA VAL A 166 5.94 27.41 4.04
C VAL A 166 5.68 27.12 2.57
N ASP A 167 4.45 26.67 2.29
CA ASP A 167 4.00 26.42 0.95
C ASP A 167 3.40 27.70 0.35
N GLU A 168 3.91 28.13 -0.80
CA GLU A 168 3.46 29.31 -1.52
C GLU A 168 1.99 29.20 -1.98
N SER A 169 1.48 27.98 -2.14
CA SER A 169 0.13 27.71 -2.67
C SER A 169 -1.00 27.93 -1.67
N GLU A 170 -0.73 28.03 -0.37
CA GLU A 170 -1.77 28.03 0.68
C GLU A 170 -2.26 29.41 1.15
N GLY A 171 -2.02 30.48 0.38
CA GLY A 171 -2.34 31.85 0.81
C GLY A 171 -1.36 32.40 1.86
N ALA A 172 -0.30 31.69 2.14
CA ALA A 172 0.78 32.06 3.05
C ALA A 172 1.40 33.44 2.76
N PRO A 173 1.52 33.90 1.49
CA PRO A 173 2.13 35.19 1.18
C PRO A 173 1.50 36.37 1.90
N THR A 174 0.22 36.31 2.20
CA THR A 174 -0.50 37.46 2.79
C THR A 174 -0.66 37.38 4.31
N GLN A 175 -0.45 36.20 4.90
CA GLN A 175 -0.77 35.96 6.32
C GLN A 175 0.46 35.80 7.21
N LEU A 176 1.62 35.43 6.63
CA LEU A 176 2.83 35.19 7.36
C LEU A 176 3.76 36.40 7.30
N LYS A 177 4.39 36.69 8.44
CA LYS A 177 5.47 37.67 8.55
C LYS A 177 6.74 36.97 9.09
N PRO A 178 7.49 36.30 8.23
CA PRO A 178 8.71 35.61 8.67
C PRO A 178 9.68 36.58 9.28
N TRP A 179 10.42 36.17 10.32
CA TRP A 179 11.55 36.89 10.84
C TRP A 179 12.83 36.61 10.03
N ALA A 180 12.95 35.39 9.50
CA ALA A 180 14.00 34.98 8.56
C ALA A 180 13.39 34.08 7.46
N ALA A 181 13.99 34.10 6.27
CA ALA A 181 13.56 33.28 5.15
C ALA A 181 14.74 32.61 4.44
N LEU A 182 14.59 31.32 4.14
CA LEU A 182 15.51 30.54 3.31
C LEU A 182 14.77 30.11 2.05
N LEU A 183 15.20 30.61 0.89
CA LEU A 183 14.64 30.27 -0.41
C LEU A 183 15.59 29.32 -1.16
N LEU A 184 15.14 28.09 -1.41
CA LEU A 184 15.93 27.03 -2.06
C LEU A 184 15.86 27.08 -3.59
N ASN A 185 14.67 27.26 -4.14
CA ASN A 185 14.38 27.31 -5.56
C ASN A 185 12.98 27.92 -5.77
N ALA A 186 12.60 28.21 -7.03
CA ALA A 186 11.30 28.77 -7.38
C ALA A 186 10.82 28.21 -8.72
N ASP A 187 10.79 26.88 -8.82
CA ASP A 187 10.33 26.17 -10.02
C ASP A 187 8.83 26.32 -10.24
N TYR A 188 8.41 26.23 -11.48
CA TYR A 188 6.99 26.24 -11.83
C TYR A 188 6.30 24.97 -11.30
N GLU A 189 5.58 25.14 -10.22
CA GLU A 189 4.77 24.11 -9.56
C GLU A 189 3.36 24.67 -9.24
N HIS A 190 2.47 23.84 -8.67
CA HIS A 190 1.09 24.24 -8.36
C HIS A 190 0.37 24.84 -9.58
N VAL A 191 0.39 24.11 -10.69
CA VAL A 191 -0.20 24.51 -11.99
C VAL A 191 -1.70 24.77 -11.93
N ASP A 192 -2.37 24.29 -10.89
CA ASP A 192 -3.77 24.56 -10.55
C ASP A 192 -3.98 25.98 -9.98
N ARG A 193 -2.92 26.63 -9.47
CA ARG A 193 -2.96 27.98 -8.87
C ARG A 193 -2.20 29.03 -9.64
N TYR A 194 -1.08 28.67 -10.22
CA TYR A 194 -0.21 29.60 -10.93
C TYR A 194 -0.25 29.36 -12.42
N ALA A 195 -0.58 30.40 -13.19
CA ALA A 195 -0.69 30.29 -14.63
C ALA A 195 0.65 30.07 -15.35
N ASN A 196 1.76 30.45 -14.74
CA ASN A 196 3.10 30.35 -15.31
C ASN A 196 4.19 30.60 -14.22
N GLU A 197 5.46 30.40 -14.61
CA GLU A 197 6.62 30.60 -13.73
C GLU A 197 6.70 32.01 -13.12
N LYS A 198 6.35 33.04 -13.88
CA LYS A 198 6.35 34.43 -13.37
C LYS A 198 5.40 34.63 -12.21
N ALA A 199 4.25 33.94 -12.21
CA ALA A 199 3.29 34.00 -11.12
C ALA A 199 3.84 33.33 -9.85
N VAL A 200 4.59 32.25 -9.98
CA VAL A 200 5.30 31.60 -8.86
C VAL A 200 6.39 32.53 -8.28
N ILE A 201 7.21 33.12 -9.15
CA ILE A 201 8.26 34.08 -8.74
C ILE A 201 7.61 35.27 -8.00
N ALA A 202 6.48 35.81 -8.49
CA ALA A 202 5.78 36.91 -7.82
C ALA A 202 5.26 36.53 -6.43
N ALA A 203 4.78 35.30 -6.25
CA ALA A 203 4.35 34.82 -4.94
C ALA A 203 5.53 34.78 -3.93
N TYR A 204 6.68 34.26 -4.34
CA TYR A 204 7.89 34.29 -3.48
C TYR A 204 8.38 35.71 -3.23
N GLN A 205 8.34 36.64 -4.22
CA GLN A 205 8.64 38.06 -4.02
C GLN A 205 7.79 38.67 -2.92
N GLN A 206 6.49 38.35 -2.91
CA GLN A 206 5.58 38.84 -1.88
C GLN A 206 5.93 38.30 -0.49
N ILE A 207 6.27 36.99 -0.37
CA ILE A 207 6.67 36.38 0.90
C ILE A 207 7.96 37.05 1.39
N LEU A 208 8.97 37.16 0.53
CA LEU A 208 10.25 37.76 0.86
C LEU A 208 10.13 39.24 1.25
N GLY A 209 9.20 39.98 0.60
CA GLY A 209 8.89 41.38 0.95
C GLY A 209 8.24 41.54 2.32
N ASN A 210 7.64 40.49 2.87
CA ASN A 210 7.02 40.47 4.21
C ASN A 210 7.97 40.04 5.33
N VAL A 211 9.25 39.72 5.02
CA VAL A 211 10.24 39.34 6.03
C VAL A 211 10.56 40.54 6.92
N ALA A 212 10.33 40.38 8.22
CA ALA A 212 10.48 41.45 9.21
C ALA A 212 11.91 41.57 9.78
N GLY A 213 12.67 40.49 9.75
CA GLY A 213 14.04 40.47 10.28
C GLY A 213 15.09 40.64 9.19
N PRO A 214 16.38 40.67 9.58
CA PRO A 214 17.46 41.05 8.67
C PRO A 214 17.99 39.90 7.79
N VAL A 215 17.53 38.66 7.99
CA VAL A 215 18.17 37.49 7.37
C VAL A 215 17.27 36.84 6.29
N ILE A 216 17.74 36.97 5.05
CA ILE A 216 17.17 36.25 3.89
C ILE A 216 18.34 35.54 3.21
N VAL A 217 18.24 34.20 3.09
CA VAL A 217 19.22 33.32 2.45
C VAL A 217 18.63 32.73 1.18
N VAL A 218 19.39 32.78 0.08
CA VAL A 218 18.90 32.40 -1.25
C VAL A 218 19.92 31.54 -1.99
N ALA A 219 19.47 30.52 -2.68
CA ALA A 219 20.29 29.69 -3.56
C ALA A 219 20.77 30.49 -4.78
N LYS A 220 22.08 30.67 -4.92
CA LYS A 220 22.72 31.51 -5.97
C LYS A 220 22.60 30.90 -7.38
N GLU A 221 22.65 29.59 -7.46
CA GLU A 221 22.59 28.85 -8.74
C GLU A 221 21.18 28.75 -9.33
N GLU A 222 20.15 29.05 -8.53
CA GLU A 222 18.74 28.96 -8.91
C GLU A 222 18.26 30.33 -9.42
N THR A 223 18.22 30.50 -10.75
CA THR A 223 17.90 31.79 -11.39
C THR A 223 16.53 32.32 -10.94
N ALA A 224 15.49 31.48 -10.95
CA ALA A 224 14.15 31.89 -10.53
C ALA A 224 14.09 32.31 -9.05
N ALA A 225 14.87 31.67 -8.17
CA ALA A 225 14.99 32.08 -6.76
C ALA A 225 15.70 33.43 -6.63
N MET A 226 16.75 33.67 -7.42
CA MET A 226 17.44 34.92 -7.46
C MET A 226 16.57 36.07 -8.01
N ASP A 227 15.74 35.80 -9.02
CA ASP A 227 14.75 36.73 -9.56
C ASP A 227 13.68 37.04 -8.51
N ALA A 228 13.19 36.04 -7.78
CA ALA A 228 12.27 36.25 -6.66
C ALA A 228 12.87 37.13 -5.55
N ALA A 229 14.15 37.02 -5.30
CA ALA A 229 14.88 37.83 -4.34
C ALA A 229 15.44 39.16 -4.92
N GLY A 230 15.07 39.51 -6.16
CA GLY A 230 15.62 40.69 -6.86
C GLY A 230 15.41 42.01 -6.12
N SER A 231 14.26 42.21 -5.50
CA SER A 231 13.92 43.41 -4.73
C SER A 231 14.52 43.46 -3.33
N VAL A 232 15.15 42.36 -2.83
CA VAL A 232 15.73 42.27 -1.50
C VAL A 232 17.11 42.92 -1.50
N LYS A 233 17.25 44.05 -0.80
CA LYS A 233 18.51 44.82 -0.78
C LYS A 233 19.67 44.10 -0.08
N GLN A 234 19.38 43.44 1.04
CA GLN A 234 20.36 42.64 1.78
C GLN A 234 19.94 41.18 1.79
N LYS A 235 20.60 40.38 0.98
CA LYS A 235 20.40 38.91 0.94
C LYS A 235 21.76 38.23 1.03
N VAL A 236 21.77 37.09 1.67
CA VAL A 236 22.92 36.20 1.75
C VAL A 236 22.69 35.07 0.74
N THR A 237 23.72 34.70 0.03
CA THR A 237 23.65 33.66 -1.00
C THR A 237 24.45 32.44 -0.61
N PHE A 238 23.98 31.26 -1.05
CA PHE A 238 24.70 30.00 -0.92
C PHE A 238 24.77 29.27 -2.26
N GLY A 239 25.80 28.48 -2.46
CA GLY A 239 25.97 27.69 -3.68
C GLY A 239 27.27 26.90 -3.68
N TRP A 240 27.49 26.16 -4.74
CA TRP A 240 28.69 25.34 -4.91
C TRP A 240 29.84 26.14 -5.51
N GLU A 241 31.04 25.62 -5.51
CA GLU A 241 32.36 26.20 -5.82
C GLU A 241 32.43 27.20 -6.99
N LYS A 242 31.52 27.13 -7.94
CA LYS A 242 31.50 28.00 -9.13
C LYS A 242 30.51 29.16 -9.03
N SER A 243 29.79 29.30 -7.93
CA SER A 243 28.63 30.18 -7.83
C SER A 243 28.89 31.59 -7.35
N GLU A 244 30.09 31.97 -6.92
CA GLU A 244 30.38 33.27 -6.30
C GLU A 244 29.39 33.68 -5.17
N ALA A 245 28.99 32.71 -4.35
CA ALA A 245 28.05 32.90 -3.27
C ALA A 245 28.77 33.28 -1.96
N ASP A 246 28.05 33.90 -1.00
CA ASP A 246 28.57 34.24 0.33
C ASP A 246 28.94 32.98 1.13
N TYR A 247 28.19 31.87 0.93
CA TYR A 247 28.48 30.55 1.48
C TYR A 247 28.77 29.60 0.33
N LEU A 248 30.01 29.19 0.18
CA LEU A 248 30.50 28.31 -0.87
C LEU A 248 30.74 26.90 -0.33
N GLY A 249 30.02 25.93 -0.87
CA GLY A 249 30.25 24.50 -0.63
C GLY A 249 31.31 23.94 -1.57
N SER A 250 32.21 23.09 -1.10
CA SER A 250 33.12 22.27 -1.89
C SER A 250 32.76 20.79 -1.72
N TRP A 251 32.42 20.12 -2.83
CA TRP A 251 32.01 18.73 -2.79
C TRP A 251 33.19 17.79 -2.53
N GLU A 252 33.19 17.08 -1.40
CA GLU A 252 34.24 16.12 -1.04
C GLU A 252 33.88 14.68 -1.40
N GLY A 253 32.59 14.36 -1.49
CA GLY A 253 32.13 13.03 -1.89
C GLY A 253 30.82 12.60 -1.22
N GLU A 254 30.38 11.40 -1.61
CA GLU A 254 29.20 10.73 -1.10
C GLU A 254 29.50 9.25 -0.91
N ASN A 255 29.04 8.66 0.19
CA ASN A 255 29.15 7.23 0.48
C ASN A 255 27.87 6.71 1.15
N ALA A 256 27.89 5.47 1.64
CA ALA A 256 26.75 4.86 2.33
C ALA A 256 26.31 5.61 3.61
N GLU A 257 27.20 6.35 4.26
CA GLU A 257 26.92 7.13 5.47
C GLU A 257 26.34 8.51 5.15
N GLY A 258 26.52 9.01 3.94
CA GLY A 258 25.98 10.27 3.46
C GLY A 258 26.95 11.12 2.66
N ILE A 259 26.69 12.42 2.63
CA ILE A 259 27.43 13.44 1.88
C ILE A 259 28.44 14.12 2.78
N ARG A 260 29.65 14.40 2.24
CA ARG A 260 30.68 15.26 2.86
C ARG A 260 30.98 16.45 1.97
N PHE A 261 31.13 17.63 2.57
CA PHE A 261 31.43 18.87 1.85
C PHE A 261 32.13 19.87 2.77
N GLY A 262 33.12 20.58 2.23
CA GLY A 262 33.74 21.71 2.89
C GLY A 262 32.90 22.97 2.69
N VAL A 263 33.03 23.97 3.60
CA VAL A 263 32.29 25.23 3.50
C VAL A 263 33.19 26.43 3.80
N LYS A 264 33.12 27.43 2.90
CA LYS A 264 33.63 28.79 3.17
C LYS A 264 32.46 29.75 3.30
N GLY A 265 32.30 30.41 4.43
CA GLY A 265 31.25 31.41 4.69
C GLY A 265 31.81 32.80 4.80
N LYS A 266 31.42 33.74 3.92
CA LYS A 266 31.90 35.13 3.86
C LYS A 266 33.44 35.24 3.94
N GLY A 267 34.08 34.39 3.16
CA GLY A 267 35.56 34.33 3.08
C GLY A 267 36.27 33.57 4.20
N LYS A 268 35.57 33.11 5.25
CA LYS A 268 36.14 32.32 6.34
C LYS A 268 35.94 30.82 6.08
N ASP A 269 36.96 30.02 6.34
CA ASP A 269 36.82 28.56 6.32
C ASP A 269 36.05 28.09 7.56
N LEU A 270 34.95 27.40 7.35
CA LEU A 270 34.11 26.81 8.40
C LEU A 270 34.39 25.31 8.60
N GLY A 271 35.28 24.75 7.78
CA GLY A 271 35.66 23.35 7.80
C GLY A 271 34.71 22.42 7.06
N THR A 272 34.87 21.11 7.29
CA THR A 272 34.08 20.06 6.65
C THR A 272 32.83 19.72 7.46
N PHE A 273 31.72 19.45 6.73
CA PHE A 273 30.43 19.01 7.25
C PHE A 273 30.04 17.70 6.64
N ALA A 274 29.23 16.92 7.36
CA ALA A 274 28.64 15.68 6.88
C ALA A 274 27.14 15.65 7.20
N VAL A 275 26.36 15.07 6.29
CA VAL A 275 24.92 14.91 6.47
C VAL A 275 24.48 13.51 6.01
N ALA A 276 23.66 12.82 6.82
CA ALA A 276 23.15 11.49 6.50
C ALA A 276 22.02 11.57 5.43
N ALA A 277 22.38 12.04 4.25
CA ALA A 277 21.52 12.19 3.08
C ALA A 277 22.29 11.79 1.81
N THR A 278 21.60 11.52 0.73
CA THR A 278 22.19 11.16 -0.58
C THR A 278 21.78 12.18 -1.64
N GLY A 279 22.63 12.34 -2.64
CA GLY A 279 22.39 13.22 -3.77
C GLY A 279 22.80 14.67 -3.56
N ARG A 280 23.40 15.27 -4.58
CA ARG A 280 23.94 16.64 -4.55
C ARG A 280 22.90 17.70 -4.15
N HIS A 281 21.62 17.48 -4.51
CA HIS A 281 20.51 18.36 -4.12
C HIS A 281 20.34 18.42 -2.58
N ASN A 282 20.49 17.29 -1.87
CA ASN A 282 20.46 17.28 -0.40
C ASN A 282 21.69 17.91 0.22
N GLY A 283 22.85 17.84 -0.44
CA GLY A 283 24.01 18.63 -0.09
C GLY A 283 23.73 20.13 -0.19
N GLY A 284 23.05 20.57 -1.25
CA GLY A 284 22.59 21.96 -1.41
C GLY A 284 21.60 22.38 -0.31
N ASN A 285 20.64 21.51 0.02
CA ASN A 285 19.69 21.71 1.13
C ASN A 285 20.44 21.90 2.47
N ALA A 286 21.45 21.05 2.73
CA ALA A 286 22.27 21.14 3.94
C ALA A 286 23.10 22.43 3.97
N LEU A 287 23.69 22.83 2.83
CA LEU A 287 24.46 24.08 2.71
C LEU A 287 23.57 25.30 2.94
N GLY A 288 22.35 25.34 2.39
CA GLY A 288 21.38 26.41 2.64
C GLY A 288 20.96 26.49 4.10
N GLY A 289 20.67 25.34 4.72
CA GLY A 289 20.34 25.25 6.16
C GLY A 289 21.48 25.68 7.04
N LEU A 290 22.72 25.30 6.69
CA LEU A 290 23.95 25.74 7.35
C LEU A 290 24.12 27.28 7.24
N ALA A 291 24.00 27.83 6.03
CA ALA A 291 24.12 29.27 5.81
C ALA A 291 23.10 30.05 6.65
N MET A 292 21.86 29.61 6.69
CA MET A 292 20.80 30.19 7.51
C MET A 292 21.14 30.12 9.00
N ALA A 293 21.56 28.98 9.51
CA ALA A 293 21.90 28.80 10.92
C ALA A 293 23.12 29.67 11.33
N ALA A 294 24.14 29.77 10.47
CA ALA A 294 25.32 30.59 10.70
C ALA A 294 24.97 32.09 10.74
N GLU A 295 24.10 32.57 9.82
CA GLU A 295 23.63 33.97 9.83
C GLU A 295 22.76 34.28 11.07
N LEU A 296 22.14 33.30 11.65
CA LEU A 296 21.37 33.43 12.89
C LEU A 296 22.23 33.22 14.16
N GLY A 297 23.54 33.09 13.99
CA GLY A 297 24.50 33.08 15.09
C GLY A 297 24.78 31.70 15.70
N ILE A 298 24.32 30.60 15.07
CA ILE A 298 24.63 29.26 15.54
C ILE A 298 26.10 28.94 15.21
N ALA A 299 26.88 28.52 16.21
CA ALA A 299 28.28 28.18 16.06
C ALA A 299 28.50 27.01 15.08
N PRO A 300 29.53 27.05 14.22
CA PRO A 300 29.82 26.01 13.23
C PRO A 300 29.87 24.59 13.80
N GLU A 301 30.38 24.43 15.03
CA GLU A 301 30.44 23.14 15.71
C GLU A 301 29.03 22.60 16.00
N LYS A 302 28.08 23.43 16.42
CA LYS A 302 26.68 23.05 16.65
C LYS A 302 25.96 22.74 15.36
N ILE A 303 26.25 23.47 14.29
CA ILE A 303 25.74 23.17 12.95
C ILE A 303 26.23 21.79 12.50
N ARG A 304 27.52 21.49 12.72
CA ARG A 304 28.08 20.16 12.38
C ARG A 304 27.40 19.04 13.15
N GLN A 305 27.21 19.20 14.46
CA GLN A 305 26.49 18.26 15.31
C GLN A 305 25.05 18.03 14.79
N GLY A 306 24.32 19.10 14.48
CA GLY A 306 22.97 19.02 13.97
C GLY A 306 22.84 18.29 12.63
N LEU A 307 23.76 18.58 11.68
CA LEU A 307 23.76 17.88 10.38
C LEU A 307 24.15 16.40 10.51
N GLN A 308 25.07 16.05 11.41
CA GLN A 308 25.44 14.65 11.70
C GLN A 308 24.31 13.87 12.39
N ALA A 309 23.55 14.55 13.28
CA ALA A 309 22.39 13.96 13.96
C ALA A 309 21.15 13.85 13.05
N PHE A 310 21.16 14.55 11.91
CA PHE A 310 20.02 14.53 10.99
C PHE A 310 19.68 13.11 10.54
N ARG A 311 18.38 12.81 10.52
CA ARG A 311 17.80 11.63 9.89
C ARG A 311 16.69 12.09 8.96
N ARG A 312 16.59 11.50 7.78
CA ARG A 312 15.60 11.87 6.77
C ARG A 312 14.18 11.78 7.34
N ALA A 313 13.34 12.71 6.93
CA ALA A 313 11.92 12.60 7.19
C ALA A 313 11.34 11.38 6.45
N GLU A 314 10.26 10.81 6.99
CA GLU A 314 9.53 9.75 6.30
C GLU A 314 9.19 10.16 4.86
N ARG A 315 9.19 9.18 3.94
CA ARG A 315 8.90 9.38 2.52
C ARG A 315 9.88 10.33 1.80
N ARG A 316 11.12 10.48 2.26
CA ARG A 316 12.18 11.25 1.59
C ARG A 316 13.38 10.35 1.37
N PHE A 317 13.32 9.54 0.29
CA PHE A 317 14.25 8.44 0.02
C PHE A 317 14.37 7.50 1.24
N GLU A 318 13.21 7.11 1.77
CA GLU A 318 13.12 6.25 2.95
C GLU A 318 13.44 4.81 2.56
N ILE A 319 14.49 4.23 3.13
CA ILE A 319 14.89 2.85 2.87
C ILE A 319 14.08 1.96 3.81
N LEU A 320 13.12 1.21 3.25
CA LEU A 320 12.25 0.30 3.99
C LEU A 320 12.83 -1.11 4.11
N VAL A 321 13.60 -1.55 3.11
CA VAL A 321 14.35 -2.80 3.09
C VAL A 321 15.71 -2.53 2.48
N SER A 322 16.77 -3.04 3.10
CA SER A 322 18.15 -2.97 2.57
C SER A 322 18.81 -4.33 2.76
N GLU A 323 18.57 -5.23 1.82
CA GLU A 323 19.10 -6.59 1.83
C GLU A 323 19.76 -6.92 0.48
N PRO A 324 20.67 -7.89 0.43
CA PRO A 324 21.30 -8.30 -0.84
C PRO A 324 20.27 -8.63 -1.93
N ALA A 325 19.20 -9.34 -1.58
CA ALA A 325 18.20 -9.80 -2.52
C ALA A 325 17.25 -8.71 -3.00
N LEU A 326 16.95 -7.69 -2.17
CA LEU A 326 16.04 -6.60 -2.51
C LEU A 326 16.34 -5.36 -1.67
N GLU A 327 16.31 -4.21 -2.31
CA GLU A 327 16.20 -2.92 -1.65
C GLU A 327 14.85 -2.27 -1.98
N VAL A 328 14.15 -1.75 -0.98
CA VAL A 328 12.87 -1.05 -1.16
C VAL A 328 13.02 0.37 -0.64
N VAL A 329 12.75 1.33 -1.52
CA VAL A 329 12.84 2.77 -1.22
C VAL A 329 11.48 3.41 -1.47
N ASP A 330 11.02 4.25 -0.52
CA ASP A 330 9.82 5.09 -0.65
C ASP A 330 10.21 6.56 -0.74
N ASP A 331 9.72 7.26 -1.75
CA ASP A 331 9.97 8.68 -1.95
C ASP A 331 8.71 9.46 -2.34
N TYR A 332 8.58 10.65 -1.81
CA TYR A 332 7.46 11.55 -2.08
C TYR A 332 7.52 12.21 -3.47
N ALA A 333 8.55 11.95 -4.27
CA ALA A 333 8.78 12.54 -5.58
C ALA A 333 7.55 12.43 -6.49
N HIS A 334 7.04 13.58 -6.89
CA HIS A 334 5.83 13.72 -7.69
C HIS A 334 5.91 14.85 -8.74
N HIS A 335 7.07 15.48 -8.88
CA HIS A 335 7.44 16.41 -9.93
C HIS A 335 8.59 15.81 -10.77
N PRO A 336 8.71 16.05 -12.10
CA PRO A 336 9.76 15.42 -12.93
C PRO A 336 11.18 15.64 -12.42
N LYS A 337 11.50 16.84 -11.92
CA LYS A 337 12.80 17.14 -11.33
C LYS A 337 13.09 16.31 -10.08
N GLU A 338 12.07 16.10 -9.23
CA GLU A 338 12.18 15.25 -8.04
C GLU A 338 12.36 13.77 -8.44
N VAL A 339 11.55 13.27 -9.38
CA VAL A 339 11.66 11.90 -9.92
C VAL A 339 13.07 11.65 -10.45
N MET A 340 13.62 12.59 -11.23
CA MET A 340 14.98 12.50 -11.75
C MET A 340 16.03 12.52 -10.62
N ALA A 341 15.85 13.36 -9.60
CA ALA A 341 16.78 13.45 -8.47
C ALA A 341 16.75 12.14 -7.64
N THR A 342 15.56 11.60 -7.40
CA THR A 342 15.35 10.34 -6.68
C THR A 342 15.92 9.14 -7.46
N TRP A 343 15.73 9.11 -8.80
CA TRP A 343 16.37 8.10 -9.65
C TRP A 343 17.90 8.15 -9.58
N LYS A 344 18.50 9.35 -9.64
CA LYS A 344 19.97 9.50 -9.49
C LYS A 344 20.46 9.02 -8.12
N ALA A 345 19.71 9.31 -7.05
CA ALA A 345 20.03 8.82 -5.72
C ALA A 345 19.93 7.29 -5.64
N ALA A 346 18.94 6.68 -6.30
CA ALA A 346 18.81 5.23 -6.41
C ALA A 346 19.95 4.61 -7.21
N GLN A 347 20.38 5.25 -8.32
CA GLN A 347 21.51 4.81 -9.13
C GLN A 347 22.83 4.78 -8.32
N ALA A 348 23.02 5.76 -7.45
CA ALA A 348 24.20 5.84 -6.57
C ALA A 348 24.25 4.69 -5.53
N ARG A 349 23.15 3.92 -5.35
CA ARG A 349 23.13 2.73 -4.50
C ARG A 349 23.88 1.54 -5.09
N GLY A 350 24.20 1.57 -6.39
CA GLY A 350 24.96 0.53 -7.07
C GLY A 350 24.25 -0.81 -7.23
N ARG A 351 22.91 -0.81 -7.19
CA ARG A 351 22.13 -2.01 -7.48
C ARG A 351 22.12 -2.31 -8.98
N GLU A 352 22.03 -3.58 -9.34
CA GLU A 352 22.11 -4.02 -10.75
C GLU A 352 20.93 -3.52 -11.58
N ARG A 353 19.74 -3.44 -10.98
CA ARG A 353 18.51 -3.04 -11.64
C ARG A 353 17.61 -2.19 -10.75
N ILE A 354 17.06 -1.12 -11.33
CA ILE A 354 16.10 -0.23 -10.68
C ILE A 354 14.72 -0.42 -11.33
N VAL A 355 13.77 -0.88 -10.54
CA VAL A 355 12.35 -0.94 -10.91
C VAL A 355 11.66 0.28 -10.28
N ALA A 356 11.22 1.22 -11.10
CA ALA A 356 10.53 2.42 -10.64
C ALA A 356 9.02 2.18 -10.61
N ILE A 357 8.42 2.27 -9.42
CA ILE A 357 6.98 2.19 -9.22
C ILE A 357 6.47 3.62 -9.03
N PHE A 358 5.75 4.15 -10.02
CA PHE A 358 5.35 5.55 -10.03
C PHE A 358 3.83 5.71 -10.01
N GLN A 359 3.34 6.54 -9.07
CA GLN A 359 1.97 6.98 -9.01
C GLN A 359 1.89 8.47 -9.38
N PRO A 360 1.39 8.83 -10.57
CA PRO A 360 1.14 10.22 -10.92
C PRO A 360 0.15 10.85 -9.91
N HIS A 361 0.39 12.10 -9.54
CA HIS A 361 -0.43 12.82 -8.58
C HIS A 361 -1.06 14.03 -9.25
N ARG A 362 -2.39 14.05 -9.38
CA ARG A 362 -3.25 15.01 -10.11
C ARG A 362 -3.13 14.92 -11.63
N TYR A 363 -4.26 14.97 -12.30
CA TYR A 363 -4.33 14.96 -13.77
C TYR A 363 -3.75 16.23 -14.39
N THR A 364 -4.00 17.41 -13.78
CA THR A 364 -3.46 18.69 -14.22
C THR A 364 -1.93 18.69 -14.25
N ARG A 365 -1.28 18.15 -13.21
CA ARG A 365 0.18 18.04 -13.16
C ARG A 365 0.71 17.06 -14.22
N LEU A 366 0.07 15.89 -14.35
CA LEU A 366 0.45 14.90 -15.35
C LEU A 366 0.35 15.49 -16.77
N ALA A 367 -0.74 16.21 -17.08
CA ALA A 367 -0.93 16.85 -18.38
C ALA A 367 0.16 17.90 -18.67
N THR A 368 0.48 18.74 -17.69
CA THR A 368 1.48 19.81 -17.85
C THR A 368 2.89 19.25 -18.08
N PHE A 369 3.25 18.18 -17.39
CA PHE A 369 4.63 17.65 -17.36
C PHE A 369 4.76 16.27 -18.00
N MET A 370 3.83 15.82 -18.81
CA MET A 370 3.77 14.48 -19.40
C MET A 370 5.11 14.06 -20.04
N THR A 371 5.68 14.90 -20.89
CA THR A 371 6.95 14.62 -21.57
C THR A 371 8.12 14.55 -20.59
N ALA A 372 8.20 15.50 -19.66
CA ALA A 372 9.28 15.52 -18.67
C ALA A 372 9.21 14.33 -17.71
N PHE A 373 8.00 13.86 -17.35
CA PHE A 373 7.84 12.61 -16.60
C PHE A 373 8.31 11.41 -17.40
N ALA A 374 7.94 11.31 -18.68
CA ALA A 374 8.39 10.20 -19.53
C ALA A 374 9.92 10.16 -19.64
N GLU A 375 10.58 11.31 -19.85
CA GLU A 375 12.04 11.43 -19.93
C GLU A 375 12.73 11.03 -18.61
N ALA A 376 12.16 11.41 -17.47
CA ALA A 376 12.72 11.05 -16.16
C ALA A 376 12.56 9.56 -15.86
N LEU A 377 11.36 9.00 -16.11
CA LEU A 377 11.03 7.61 -15.83
C LEU A 377 11.71 6.62 -16.77
N ALA A 378 11.87 6.97 -18.06
CA ALA A 378 12.54 6.10 -19.04
C ALA A 378 14.01 5.78 -18.70
N LYS A 379 14.58 6.42 -17.68
CA LYS A 379 15.92 6.10 -17.16
C LYS A 379 15.98 4.84 -16.30
N ALA A 380 14.85 4.40 -15.74
CA ALA A 380 14.78 3.17 -14.95
C ALA A 380 14.79 1.93 -15.87
N ASP A 381 15.29 0.80 -15.35
CA ASP A 381 15.35 -0.46 -16.12
C ASP A 381 13.96 -1.03 -16.41
N LEU A 382 13.01 -0.73 -15.52
CA LEU A 382 11.58 -1.02 -15.69
C LEU A 382 10.76 0.03 -14.92
N VAL A 383 9.67 0.47 -15.52
CA VAL A 383 8.68 1.34 -14.88
C VAL A 383 7.38 0.56 -14.66
N VAL A 384 6.81 0.66 -13.47
CA VAL A 384 5.45 0.19 -13.19
C VAL A 384 4.60 1.40 -12.84
N LEU A 385 3.61 1.71 -13.69
CA LEU A 385 2.72 2.84 -13.49
C LEU A 385 1.47 2.40 -12.74
N LEU A 386 1.11 3.17 -11.71
CA LEU A 386 -0.12 3.05 -10.94
C LEU A 386 -1.16 4.06 -11.45
N PRO A 387 -2.46 3.83 -11.22
CA PRO A 387 -3.51 4.79 -11.54
C PRO A 387 -3.19 6.17 -10.95
N VAL A 388 -3.59 7.23 -11.67
CA VAL A 388 -3.41 8.61 -11.20
C VAL A 388 -4.12 8.79 -9.87
N TYR A 389 -3.40 9.30 -8.87
CA TYR A 389 -4.02 9.78 -7.64
C TYR A 389 -4.66 11.14 -7.89
N ALA A 390 -5.97 11.14 -8.05
CA ALA A 390 -6.70 12.31 -8.54
C ALA A 390 -6.70 13.51 -7.57
N ALA A 391 -6.58 13.29 -6.25
CA ALA A 391 -6.63 14.34 -5.22
C ALA A 391 -7.84 15.30 -5.36
N GLY A 392 -8.99 14.76 -5.77
CA GLY A 392 -10.24 15.50 -5.97
C GLY A 392 -10.43 16.07 -7.38
N GLU A 393 -9.47 15.94 -8.27
CA GLU A 393 -9.62 16.34 -9.67
C GLU A 393 -10.44 15.30 -10.47
N ARG A 394 -11.03 15.74 -11.56
CA ARG A 394 -11.68 14.86 -12.54
C ARG A 394 -10.65 14.33 -13.51
N GLU A 395 -10.90 13.12 -14.02
CA GLU A 395 -10.11 12.55 -15.10
C GLU A 395 -10.09 13.48 -16.32
N MET A 396 -8.92 13.62 -16.93
CA MET A 396 -8.69 14.41 -18.13
C MET A 396 -8.43 13.47 -19.31
N GLU A 397 -9.29 13.52 -20.31
CA GLU A 397 -9.16 12.71 -21.53
C GLU A 397 -7.81 13.00 -22.23
N GLY A 398 -7.09 11.94 -22.60
CA GLY A 398 -5.77 12.03 -23.24
C GLY A 398 -4.59 12.28 -22.28
N PHE A 399 -4.81 12.30 -20.96
CA PHE A 399 -3.79 12.56 -19.95
C PHE A 399 -3.82 11.54 -18.80
N GLY A 400 -3.89 10.26 -19.15
CA GLY A 400 -3.85 9.16 -18.21
C GLY A 400 -2.49 8.44 -18.16
N VAL A 401 -2.47 7.33 -17.44
CA VAL A 401 -1.26 6.48 -17.33
C VAL A 401 -0.97 5.72 -18.63
N ALA A 402 -1.97 5.48 -19.47
CA ALA A 402 -1.79 4.84 -20.76
C ALA A 402 -0.96 5.73 -21.72
N GLU A 403 -1.27 7.02 -21.75
CA GLU A 403 -0.54 8.01 -22.56
C GLU A 403 0.89 8.21 -22.04
N LEU A 404 1.07 8.22 -20.72
CA LEU A 404 2.41 8.28 -20.13
C LEU A 404 3.21 7.02 -20.47
N ALA A 405 2.59 5.83 -20.40
CA ALA A 405 3.23 4.58 -20.78
C ALA A 405 3.67 4.58 -22.26
N ALA A 406 2.81 5.06 -23.16
CA ALA A 406 3.14 5.19 -24.57
C ALA A 406 4.36 6.08 -24.79
N LYS A 407 4.41 7.26 -24.14
CA LYS A 407 5.56 8.17 -24.23
C LYS A 407 6.85 7.58 -23.64
N ILE A 408 6.78 6.85 -22.54
CA ILE A 408 7.95 6.13 -22.00
C ILE A 408 8.45 5.09 -23.02
N GLY A 409 7.53 4.36 -23.66
CA GLY A 409 7.85 3.38 -24.70
C GLY A 409 8.50 4.03 -25.94
N GLU A 410 8.02 5.18 -26.38
CA GLU A 410 8.62 5.97 -27.49
C GLU A 410 10.08 6.36 -27.20
N LEU A 411 10.41 6.58 -25.93
CA LEU A 411 11.78 6.88 -25.47
C LEU A 411 12.63 5.61 -25.24
N GLY A 412 12.10 4.43 -25.55
CA GLY A 412 12.79 3.13 -25.37
C GLY A 412 12.73 2.57 -23.97
N GLY A 413 11.96 3.18 -23.05
CA GLY A 413 11.75 2.69 -21.69
C GLY A 413 10.85 1.46 -21.66
N LYS A 414 11.13 0.51 -20.74
CA LYS A 414 10.25 -0.63 -20.47
C LYS A 414 9.20 -0.20 -19.45
N VAL A 415 7.92 -0.45 -19.75
CA VAL A 415 6.82 -0.02 -18.87
C VAL A 415 5.73 -1.09 -18.78
N GLU A 416 5.24 -1.31 -17.57
CA GLU A 416 4.04 -2.09 -17.25
C GLU A 416 3.01 -1.13 -16.61
N VAL A 417 1.73 -1.34 -16.88
CA VAL A 417 0.65 -0.54 -16.28
C VAL A 417 -0.17 -1.43 -15.37
N ALA A 418 -0.31 -1.03 -14.13
CA ALA A 418 -1.16 -1.69 -13.15
C ALA A 418 -2.46 -0.90 -12.97
N GLY A 419 -3.61 -1.54 -13.13
CA GLY A 419 -4.91 -0.93 -12.92
C GLY A 419 -5.30 -0.79 -11.43
N SER A 420 -4.50 -1.39 -10.52
CA SER A 420 -4.75 -1.37 -9.07
C SER A 420 -3.50 -1.75 -8.28
N MET A 421 -3.53 -1.50 -6.96
CA MET A 421 -2.43 -1.90 -6.04
C MET A 421 -2.19 -3.42 -5.99
N PRO A 422 -3.22 -4.28 -5.95
CA PRO A 422 -3.03 -5.73 -6.04
C PRO A 422 -2.43 -6.18 -7.37
N GLU A 423 -2.83 -5.57 -8.48
CA GLU A 423 -2.25 -5.86 -9.79
C GLU A 423 -0.78 -5.46 -9.85
N CYS A 424 -0.42 -4.30 -9.28
CA CYS A 424 0.98 -3.90 -9.13
C CYS A 424 1.79 -4.96 -8.36
N ARG A 425 1.28 -5.47 -7.23
CA ARG A 425 1.94 -6.56 -6.49
C ARG A 425 2.11 -7.81 -7.36
N THR A 426 1.11 -8.16 -8.16
CA THR A 426 1.21 -9.28 -9.12
C THR A 426 2.32 -9.04 -10.15
N ILE A 427 2.42 -7.83 -10.70
CA ILE A 427 3.49 -7.44 -11.62
C ILE A 427 4.84 -7.55 -10.92
N LEU A 428 4.99 -6.98 -9.72
CA LEU A 428 6.23 -7.05 -8.95
C LEU A 428 6.68 -8.47 -8.67
N GLY A 429 5.78 -9.38 -8.29
CA GLY A 429 6.08 -10.81 -8.11
C GLY A 429 6.54 -11.50 -9.38
N LYS A 430 6.03 -11.08 -10.55
CA LYS A 430 6.41 -11.62 -11.86
C LYS A 430 7.78 -11.10 -12.34
N VAL A 431 8.06 -9.81 -12.10
CA VAL A 431 9.24 -9.14 -12.67
C VAL A 431 10.45 -9.13 -11.74
N TRP A 432 10.22 -9.38 -10.44
CA TRP A 432 11.28 -9.35 -9.44
C TRP A 432 12.45 -10.25 -9.77
N GLN A 433 13.66 -9.73 -9.55
CA GLN A 433 14.92 -10.45 -9.65
C GLN A 433 15.75 -10.18 -8.39
N GLU A 434 16.59 -11.14 -8.02
CA GLU A 434 17.48 -10.97 -6.88
C GLU A 434 18.49 -9.86 -7.17
N GLY A 435 18.65 -8.92 -6.21
CA GLY A 435 19.50 -7.74 -6.37
C GLY A 435 18.75 -6.46 -6.81
N ASP A 436 17.44 -6.52 -7.08
CA ASP A 436 16.65 -5.35 -7.47
C ASP A 436 16.61 -4.25 -6.41
N LEU A 437 16.48 -3.01 -6.90
CA LEU A 437 15.98 -1.89 -6.12
C LEU A 437 14.58 -1.52 -6.62
N PHE A 438 13.59 -1.63 -5.73
CA PHE A 438 12.23 -1.14 -5.96
C PHE A 438 12.11 0.29 -5.46
N LEU A 439 11.91 1.24 -6.38
CA LEU A 439 11.81 2.67 -6.09
C LEU A 439 10.37 3.13 -6.23
N PHE A 440 9.68 3.27 -5.09
CA PHE A 440 8.31 3.78 -5.03
C PHE A 440 8.33 5.29 -4.99
N MET A 441 7.60 5.93 -5.92
CA MET A 441 7.55 7.39 -6.04
C MET A 441 6.12 7.89 -6.20
N GLY A 442 5.77 8.96 -5.45
CA GLY A 442 4.49 9.64 -5.57
C GLY A 442 3.99 10.26 -4.27
N ALA A 443 3.13 11.25 -4.38
CA ALA A 443 2.53 11.95 -3.23
C ALA A 443 1.23 11.30 -2.72
N GLY A 444 0.72 10.28 -3.42
CA GLY A 444 -0.52 9.59 -3.09
C GLY A 444 -0.36 8.45 -2.08
N ASP A 445 -1.07 7.36 -2.33
CA ASP A 445 -1.12 6.17 -1.46
C ASP A 445 -0.10 5.09 -1.84
N VAL A 446 0.75 5.34 -2.84
CA VAL A 446 1.87 4.46 -3.23
C VAL A 446 2.79 4.11 -2.05
N THR A 447 2.94 5.00 -1.06
CA THR A 447 3.70 4.72 0.17
C THR A 447 3.12 3.56 0.99
N GLN A 448 1.79 3.36 0.98
CA GLN A 448 1.16 2.22 1.65
C GLN A 448 1.54 0.91 0.95
N LEU A 449 1.59 0.96 -0.39
CA LEU A 449 2.08 -0.17 -1.19
C LEU A 449 3.56 -0.46 -0.90
N ALA A 450 4.43 0.56 -0.84
CA ALA A 450 5.84 0.40 -0.50
C ALA A 450 6.03 -0.30 0.85
N LYS A 451 5.34 0.18 1.90
CA LYS A 451 5.37 -0.40 3.24
C LYS A 451 4.81 -1.82 3.29
N LYS A 452 3.74 -2.10 2.50
CA LYS A 452 3.20 -3.47 2.38
C LYS A 452 4.19 -4.39 1.68
N VAL A 453 4.78 -3.97 0.57
CA VAL A 453 5.79 -4.74 -0.18
C VAL A 453 7.01 -5.06 0.67
N ALA A 454 7.51 -4.10 1.44
CA ALA A 454 8.63 -4.27 2.35
C ALA A 454 8.34 -5.34 3.43
N ARG A 455 7.17 -5.27 4.06
CA ARG A 455 6.73 -6.26 5.06
C ARG A 455 6.51 -7.64 4.45
N ASP A 456 5.85 -7.69 3.30
CA ASP A 456 5.51 -8.94 2.60
C ASP A 456 6.77 -9.66 2.12
N PHE A 457 7.81 -8.91 1.72
CA PHE A 457 9.12 -9.47 1.36
C PHE A 457 9.78 -10.19 2.54
N GLY A 458 9.68 -9.66 3.76
CA GLY A 458 10.17 -10.33 4.96
C GLY A 458 9.54 -11.70 5.18
N THR A 459 8.22 -11.83 4.98
CA THR A 459 7.51 -13.11 5.04
C THR A 459 7.96 -14.07 3.93
N PHE A 460 8.06 -13.59 2.69
CA PHE A 460 8.52 -14.38 1.55
C PHE A 460 9.92 -14.95 1.79
N ARG A 461 10.86 -14.10 2.22
CA ARG A 461 12.23 -14.51 2.52
C ARG A 461 12.29 -15.57 3.63
N ALA A 462 11.57 -15.34 4.73
CA ALA A 462 11.53 -16.27 5.86
C ALA A 462 11.06 -17.67 5.42
N VAL A 463 9.99 -17.74 4.61
CA VAL A 463 9.51 -19.03 4.08
C VAL A 463 10.54 -19.66 3.14
N ARG A 464 11.16 -18.90 2.24
CA ARG A 464 12.20 -19.39 1.33
C ARG A 464 13.38 -19.99 2.09
N ASP A 465 13.83 -19.34 3.15
CA ASP A 465 14.94 -19.79 3.97
C ASP A 465 14.58 -21.07 4.79
N LEU A 466 13.34 -21.16 5.29
CA LEU A 466 12.84 -22.34 6.01
C LEU A 466 12.72 -23.57 5.13
N VAL A 467 12.33 -23.40 3.88
CA VAL A 467 12.11 -24.50 2.93
C VAL A 467 13.43 -25.10 2.42
N LYS A 468 14.50 -24.31 2.37
CA LYS A 468 15.85 -24.77 1.95
C LYS A 468 15.89 -25.48 0.58
N GLY A 469 15.04 -25.06 -0.34
CA GLY A 469 14.91 -25.66 -1.67
C GLY A 469 13.99 -26.88 -1.76
N GLU A 470 13.39 -27.35 -0.65
CA GLU A 470 12.43 -28.46 -0.63
C GLU A 470 11.01 -28.00 -1.00
N GLY A 471 10.86 -27.47 -2.21
CA GLY A 471 9.59 -26.99 -2.74
C GLY A 471 9.71 -25.68 -3.51
N VAL A 472 8.60 -25.22 -4.05
CA VAL A 472 8.51 -23.98 -4.82
C VAL A 472 7.92 -22.88 -3.95
N VAL A 473 8.64 -21.77 -3.83
CA VAL A 473 8.17 -20.55 -3.15
C VAL A 473 8.13 -19.41 -4.14
N LYS A 474 6.95 -18.78 -4.28
CA LYS A 474 6.75 -17.61 -5.15
C LYS A 474 6.20 -16.44 -4.36
N TRP A 475 6.58 -15.25 -4.75
CA TRP A 475 6.08 -14.01 -4.21
C TRP A 475 4.97 -13.45 -5.10
N TYR A 476 3.85 -13.04 -4.53
CA TYR A 476 2.71 -12.46 -5.22
C TYR A 476 2.16 -13.28 -6.40
N GLU A 477 2.09 -14.61 -6.22
CA GLU A 477 1.52 -15.49 -7.25
C GLU A 477 0.03 -15.19 -7.47
N PRO A 478 -0.41 -14.91 -8.71
CA PRO A 478 -1.78 -14.53 -9.00
C PRO A 478 -2.77 -15.68 -8.84
N MET A 479 -3.74 -15.54 -7.94
CA MET A 479 -4.71 -16.60 -7.61
C MET A 479 -5.71 -16.92 -8.71
N ASN A 480 -5.92 -16.01 -9.66
CA ASN A 480 -6.75 -16.29 -10.84
C ASN A 480 -6.22 -17.48 -11.69
N LYS A 481 -4.95 -17.86 -11.57
CA LYS A 481 -4.36 -19.06 -12.19
C LYS A 481 -4.68 -20.33 -11.39
N HIS A 482 -5.03 -20.20 -10.12
CA HIS A 482 -5.22 -21.29 -9.16
C HIS A 482 -6.67 -21.46 -8.70
N THR A 483 -7.61 -20.75 -9.31
CA THR A 483 -9.06 -20.91 -9.11
C THR A 483 -9.75 -21.31 -10.42
N THR A 484 -10.77 -22.17 -10.34
CA THR A 484 -11.53 -22.60 -11.53
C THR A 484 -12.40 -21.49 -12.11
N ILE A 485 -12.77 -20.51 -11.30
CA ILE A 485 -13.50 -19.30 -11.74
C ILE A 485 -12.55 -18.28 -12.42
N ARG A 486 -11.23 -18.47 -12.31
CA ARG A 486 -10.20 -17.58 -12.85
C ARG A 486 -10.29 -16.14 -12.33
N ILE A 487 -10.60 -15.99 -11.05
CA ILE A 487 -10.68 -14.73 -10.33
C ILE A 487 -9.78 -14.84 -9.09
N GLY A 488 -9.21 -13.72 -8.64
CA GLY A 488 -8.47 -13.60 -7.41
C GLY A 488 -7.19 -12.77 -7.55
N GLY A 489 -6.95 -11.89 -6.58
CA GLY A 489 -5.73 -11.12 -6.43
C GLY A 489 -4.53 -12.00 -6.04
N PRO A 490 -3.36 -11.42 -5.73
CA PRO A 490 -2.14 -12.19 -5.48
C PRO A 490 -2.14 -12.88 -4.12
N ALA A 491 -1.58 -14.09 -4.05
CA ALA A 491 -1.14 -14.69 -2.79
C ALA A 491 0.17 -14.00 -2.34
N GLN A 492 0.22 -13.53 -1.11
CA GLN A 492 1.42 -12.88 -0.56
C GLN A 492 2.64 -13.78 -0.69
N VAL A 493 2.53 -15.02 -0.20
CA VAL A 493 3.54 -16.08 -0.41
C VAL A 493 2.82 -17.33 -0.87
N TRP A 494 3.20 -17.86 -2.02
CA TRP A 494 2.76 -19.14 -2.54
C TRP A 494 3.82 -20.20 -2.25
N PHE A 495 3.42 -21.30 -1.63
CA PHE A 495 4.31 -22.39 -1.27
C PHE A 495 3.79 -23.75 -1.74
N GLU A 496 4.58 -24.47 -2.53
CA GLU A 496 4.33 -25.85 -2.94
C GLU A 496 5.37 -26.76 -2.28
N PRO A 497 5.05 -27.42 -1.16
CA PRO A 497 5.98 -28.33 -0.46
C PRO A 497 6.26 -29.59 -1.27
N GLU A 498 7.51 -30.05 -1.26
CA GLU A 498 7.90 -31.37 -1.79
C GLU A 498 7.70 -32.48 -0.77
N SER A 499 7.75 -32.15 0.53
CA SER A 499 7.67 -33.12 1.63
C SER A 499 6.76 -32.60 2.75
N GLU A 500 6.32 -33.51 3.62
CA GLU A 500 5.58 -33.17 4.84
C GLU A 500 6.48 -32.48 5.86
N GLU A 501 7.79 -32.77 5.85
CA GLU A 501 8.79 -32.15 6.71
C GLU A 501 8.93 -30.66 6.35
N ALA A 502 9.03 -30.32 5.06
CA ALA A 502 9.09 -28.95 4.58
C ALA A 502 7.81 -28.18 4.94
N LEU A 503 6.64 -28.80 4.73
CA LEU A 503 5.34 -28.25 5.15
C LEU A 503 5.32 -27.99 6.66
N GLY A 504 5.74 -28.97 7.47
CA GLY A 504 5.74 -28.90 8.92
C GLY A 504 6.62 -27.76 9.48
N ARG A 505 7.76 -27.46 8.83
CA ARG A 505 8.60 -26.29 9.20
C ARG A 505 7.84 -24.98 9.00
N VAL A 506 7.17 -24.83 7.87
CA VAL A 506 6.41 -23.59 7.54
C VAL A 506 5.19 -23.48 8.44
N VAL A 507 4.43 -24.56 8.69
CA VAL A 507 3.26 -24.56 9.59
C VAL A 507 3.64 -24.10 10.99
N ARG A 508 4.72 -24.67 11.57
CA ARG A 508 5.22 -24.27 12.90
C ARG A 508 5.62 -22.80 12.95
N TRP A 509 6.33 -22.34 11.93
CA TRP A 509 6.77 -20.95 11.85
C TRP A 509 5.57 -20.00 11.76
N CYS A 510 4.60 -20.28 10.89
CA CYS A 510 3.38 -19.49 10.79
C CYS A 510 2.62 -19.39 12.12
N GLY A 511 2.51 -20.52 12.84
CA GLY A 511 1.88 -20.55 14.17
C GLY A 511 2.62 -19.70 15.21
N LYS A 512 3.96 -19.75 15.21
CA LYS A 512 4.80 -18.98 16.13
C LYS A 512 4.77 -17.48 15.87
N GLU A 513 4.86 -17.09 14.60
CA GLU A 513 4.92 -15.67 14.19
C GLU A 513 3.54 -15.04 13.97
N GLY A 514 2.44 -15.78 14.16
CA GLY A 514 1.09 -15.31 13.91
C GLY A 514 0.78 -15.02 12.43
N VAL A 515 1.53 -15.64 11.50
CA VAL A 515 1.32 -15.45 10.07
C VAL A 515 0.16 -16.33 9.60
N PRO A 516 -0.87 -15.78 8.93
CA PRO A 516 -1.98 -16.57 8.40
C PRO A 516 -1.49 -17.65 7.43
N LEU A 517 -2.10 -18.85 7.50
CA LEU A 517 -1.83 -19.94 6.57
C LEU A 517 -3.13 -20.42 5.93
N THR A 518 -3.16 -20.44 4.60
CA THR A 518 -4.31 -20.89 3.81
C THR A 518 -3.90 -22.05 2.92
N VAL A 519 -4.61 -23.19 3.03
CA VAL A 519 -4.38 -24.33 2.13
C VAL A 519 -5.32 -24.24 0.94
N VAL A 520 -4.76 -24.28 -0.25
CA VAL A 520 -5.48 -24.16 -1.52
C VAL A 520 -5.29 -25.45 -2.32
N GLY A 521 -6.40 -26.13 -2.63
CA GLY A 521 -6.43 -27.23 -3.58
C GLY A 521 -6.45 -26.72 -5.02
N ARG A 522 -7.39 -27.21 -5.83
CA ARG A 522 -7.58 -26.72 -7.21
C ARG A 522 -8.43 -25.45 -7.33
N GLY A 523 -8.79 -24.83 -6.22
CA GLY A 523 -9.61 -23.63 -6.21
C GLY A 523 -11.01 -23.79 -6.82
N SER A 524 -11.56 -25.03 -6.83
CA SER A 524 -12.85 -25.33 -7.46
C SER A 524 -14.07 -24.92 -6.64
N ASN A 525 -13.85 -24.56 -5.37
CA ASN A 525 -14.87 -24.05 -4.46
C ASN A 525 -14.37 -22.81 -3.72
N LEU A 526 -13.48 -22.03 -4.36
CA LEU A 526 -12.91 -20.81 -3.79
C LEU A 526 -13.25 -19.60 -4.65
N LEU A 527 -13.63 -18.52 -3.99
CA LEU A 527 -13.64 -17.17 -4.51
C LEU A 527 -12.57 -16.38 -3.74
N VAL A 528 -11.50 -16.04 -4.41
CA VAL A 528 -10.43 -15.20 -3.83
C VAL A 528 -10.73 -13.73 -4.11
N ARG A 529 -10.77 -12.89 -3.07
CA ARG A 529 -11.02 -11.46 -3.21
C ARG A 529 -9.93 -10.76 -4.02
N ASP A 530 -10.24 -9.59 -4.55
CA ASP A 530 -9.37 -8.85 -5.48
C ASP A 530 -8.10 -8.35 -4.81
N GLY A 531 -8.11 -8.05 -3.50
CA GLY A 531 -6.93 -7.73 -2.69
C GLY A 531 -5.96 -8.91 -2.48
N GLY A 532 -6.37 -10.15 -2.77
CA GLY A 532 -5.54 -11.34 -2.65
C GLY A 532 -5.55 -11.98 -1.27
N ILE A 533 -4.62 -12.89 -1.01
CA ILE A 533 -4.52 -13.66 0.24
C ILE A 533 -3.24 -13.26 0.98
N GLY A 534 -3.40 -12.75 2.21
CA GLY A 534 -2.30 -12.46 3.11
C GLY A 534 -1.69 -13.73 3.74
N GLY A 535 -0.43 -13.66 4.14
CA GLY A 535 0.30 -14.77 4.74
C GLY A 535 0.77 -15.81 3.72
N VAL A 536 0.74 -17.09 4.10
CA VAL A 536 1.25 -18.21 3.29
C VAL A 536 0.11 -19.02 2.70
N CYS A 537 0.07 -19.13 1.38
CA CYS A 537 -0.82 -20.03 0.64
C CYS A 537 -0.06 -21.33 0.31
N VAL A 538 -0.50 -22.44 0.88
CA VAL A 538 0.06 -23.76 0.63
C VAL A 538 -0.74 -24.47 -0.47
N HIS A 539 -0.06 -24.97 -1.50
CA HIS A 539 -0.64 -25.76 -2.56
C HIS A 539 0.11 -27.10 -2.74
N PHE A 540 -0.60 -28.20 -2.78
CA PHE A 540 0.00 -29.51 -2.94
C PHE A 540 0.17 -29.89 -4.41
N GLY A 541 0.97 -29.10 -5.15
CA GLY A 541 1.23 -29.29 -6.59
C GLY A 541 2.36 -30.26 -6.88
N GLN A 542 3.30 -30.46 -5.94
CA GLN A 542 4.48 -31.28 -6.15
C GLN A 542 4.19 -32.77 -6.08
N PRO A 543 4.96 -33.61 -6.80
CA PRO A 543 4.77 -35.06 -6.85
C PRO A 543 4.74 -35.74 -5.47
N GLY A 544 5.60 -35.32 -4.52
CA GLY A 544 5.67 -35.86 -3.16
C GLY A 544 4.34 -35.75 -2.39
N MET A 545 3.56 -34.69 -2.65
CA MET A 545 2.29 -34.41 -1.98
C MET A 545 1.06 -34.87 -2.78
N SER A 546 1.24 -35.45 -3.99
CA SER A 546 0.17 -35.88 -4.90
C SER A 546 0.31 -37.31 -5.40
N LYS A 547 1.23 -38.10 -4.81
CA LYS A 547 1.48 -39.50 -5.15
C LYS A 547 0.21 -40.34 -4.98
N ILE A 548 -0.01 -41.32 -5.88
CA ILE A 548 -1.15 -42.25 -5.84
C ILE A 548 -0.58 -43.68 -5.99
N GLU A 549 -0.89 -44.53 -5.05
CA GLU A 549 -0.50 -45.96 -5.04
C GLU A 549 -1.70 -46.83 -4.77
N ALA A 550 -1.81 -47.93 -5.50
CA ALA A 550 -2.87 -48.93 -5.32
C ALA A 550 -2.31 -50.25 -4.87
N GLU A 551 -2.85 -50.78 -3.77
CA GLU A 551 -2.43 -52.06 -3.20
C GLU A 551 -3.59 -52.70 -2.43
N GLY A 552 -3.82 -54.02 -2.63
CA GLY A 552 -4.78 -54.78 -1.83
C GLY A 552 -6.24 -54.27 -1.86
N GLY A 553 -6.69 -53.71 -2.96
CA GLY A 553 -8.03 -53.13 -3.07
C GLY A 553 -8.17 -51.72 -2.45
N LYS A 554 -7.10 -51.13 -2.03
CA LYS A 554 -7.01 -49.78 -1.43
C LYS A 554 -6.18 -48.86 -2.29
N ILE A 555 -6.43 -47.55 -2.17
CA ILE A 555 -5.66 -46.49 -2.80
C ILE A 555 -5.12 -45.57 -1.71
N ARG A 556 -3.83 -45.46 -1.61
CA ARG A 556 -3.11 -44.48 -0.79
C ARG A 556 -2.81 -43.26 -1.69
N ALA A 557 -3.31 -42.08 -1.32
CA ALA A 557 -3.14 -40.88 -2.13
C ALA A 557 -2.78 -39.66 -1.27
N GLY A 558 -1.84 -38.84 -1.76
CA GLY A 558 -1.55 -37.53 -1.19
C GLY A 558 -2.70 -36.55 -1.39
N ALA A 559 -2.79 -35.54 -0.51
CA ALA A 559 -3.91 -34.57 -0.55
C ALA A 559 -3.95 -33.74 -1.84
N GLY A 560 -2.81 -33.57 -2.55
CA GLY A 560 -2.73 -32.91 -3.86
C GLY A 560 -3.22 -33.76 -5.03
N ALA A 561 -3.43 -35.06 -4.84
CA ALA A 561 -3.87 -35.98 -5.91
C ALA A 561 -5.19 -35.55 -6.49
N ARG A 562 -5.25 -35.43 -7.82
CA ARG A 562 -6.50 -35.07 -8.53
C ARG A 562 -7.47 -36.22 -8.46
N LEU A 563 -8.75 -35.96 -8.15
CA LEU A 563 -9.77 -36.97 -8.03
C LEU A 563 -9.89 -37.80 -9.30
N LYS A 564 -9.81 -37.17 -10.47
CA LYS A 564 -9.81 -37.87 -11.77
C LYS A 564 -8.65 -38.85 -11.93
N GLN A 565 -7.45 -38.53 -11.40
CA GLN A 565 -6.29 -39.42 -11.43
C GLN A 565 -6.48 -40.62 -10.48
N ILE A 566 -7.05 -40.38 -9.28
CA ILE A 566 -7.41 -41.45 -8.34
C ILE A 566 -8.37 -42.45 -9.01
N VAL A 567 -9.41 -41.93 -9.66
CA VAL A 567 -10.39 -42.78 -10.41
C VAL A 567 -9.72 -43.56 -11.54
N SER A 568 -8.78 -42.94 -12.26
CA SER A 568 -8.02 -43.62 -13.32
C SER A 568 -7.18 -44.78 -12.78
N VAL A 569 -6.50 -44.59 -11.62
CA VAL A 569 -5.75 -45.63 -10.95
C VAL A 569 -6.66 -46.70 -10.39
N ALA A 570 -7.80 -46.35 -9.81
CA ALA A 570 -8.80 -47.28 -9.32
C ALA A 570 -9.33 -48.21 -10.45
N LYS A 571 -9.69 -47.62 -11.60
CA LYS A 571 -10.11 -48.38 -12.78
C LYS A 571 -9.03 -49.35 -13.26
N ALA A 572 -7.77 -48.90 -13.36
CA ALA A 572 -6.66 -49.75 -13.82
C ALA A 572 -6.38 -50.94 -12.89
N ASN A 573 -6.75 -50.85 -11.61
CA ASN A 573 -6.56 -51.85 -10.59
C ASN A 573 -7.86 -52.62 -10.22
N GLY A 574 -8.94 -52.42 -10.98
CA GLY A 574 -10.22 -53.11 -10.73
C GLY A 574 -10.86 -52.75 -9.39
N ILE A 575 -10.70 -51.51 -8.91
CA ILE A 575 -11.25 -51.00 -7.65
C ILE A 575 -12.50 -50.18 -7.96
N MET A 576 -13.67 -50.70 -7.61
CA MET A 576 -14.98 -50.13 -7.82
C MET A 576 -15.46 -49.36 -6.58
N GLY A 577 -16.30 -48.33 -6.77
CA GLY A 577 -16.90 -47.54 -5.70
C GLY A 577 -16.31 -46.12 -5.60
N LEU A 578 -15.30 -45.75 -6.42
CA LEU A 578 -14.70 -44.44 -6.50
C LEU A 578 -15.15 -43.64 -7.74
N GLU A 579 -16.04 -44.19 -8.59
CA GLU A 579 -16.43 -43.61 -9.87
C GLU A 579 -17.09 -42.24 -9.73
N PHE A 580 -17.82 -42.00 -8.61
CA PHE A 580 -18.47 -40.71 -8.33
C PHE A 580 -17.50 -39.53 -8.29
N MET A 581 -16.22 -39.80 -7.96
CA MET A 581 -15.19 -38.75 -7.89
C MET A 581 -14.84 -38.16 -9.27
N GLU A 582 -15.12 -38.85 -10.38
CA GLU A 582 -14.94 -38.34 -11.74
C GLU A 582 -15.74 -37.05 -11.97
N GLY A 583 -16.92 -36.94 -11.36
CA GLY A 583 -17.79 -35.77 -11.43
C GLY A 583 -17.35 -34.57 -10.57
N ILE A 584 -16.34 -34.70 -9.73
CA ILE A 584 -15.94 -33.67 -8.77
C ILE A 584 -14.64 -32.99 -9.22
N PRO A 585 -14.64 -31.68 -9.58
CA PRO A 585 -13.42 -30.98 -9.94
C PRO A 585 -12.65 -30.62 -8.65
N GLY A 586 -11.52 -31.31 -8.39
CA GLY A 586 -10.79 -31.02 -7.18
C GLY A 586 -9.56 -31.90 -6.96
N ALA A 587 -8.91 -31.70 -5.82
CA ALA A 587 -7.91 -32.58 -5.24
C ALA A 587 -8.46 -33.25 -3.99
N LEU A 588 -7.85 -34.37 -3.58
CA LEU A 588 -8.32 -35.20 -2.49
C LEU A 588 -8.47 -34.42 -1.16
N GLY A 589 -7.49 -33.58 -0.80
CA GLY A 589 -7.54 -32.78 0.44
C GLY A 589 -8.78 -31.88 0.51
N GLY A 590 -9.08 -31.15 -0.59
CA GLY A 590 -10.27 -30.32 -0.69
C GLY A 590 -11.58 -31.13 -0.66
N ALA A 591 -11.59 -32.28 -1.34
CA ALA A 591 -12.75 -33.17 -1.35
C ALA A 591 -13.05 -33.74 0.05
N MET A 592 -12.00 -34.11 0.81
CA MET A 592 -12.16 -34.55 2.19
C MET A 592 -12.67 -33.43 3.10
N ARG A 593 -12.08 -32.24 3.05
CA ARG A 593 -12.47 -31.09 3.89
C ARG A 593 -13.95 -30.74 3.71
N MET A 594 -14.43 -30.79 2.47
CA MET A 594 -15.82 -30.48 2.11
C MET A 594 -16.76 -31.70 2.18
N ASN A 595 -16.25 -32.88 2.50
CA ASN A 595 -16.97 -34.15 2.26
C ASN A 595 -17.69 -34.05 0.91
N ALA A 596 -16.94 -33.79 -0.14
CA ALA A 596 -17.48 -33.56 -1.46
C ALA A 596 -18.22 -34.83 -1.95
N GLY A 597 -19.37 -34.63 -2.56
CA GLY A 597 -20.19 -35.72 -3.05
C GLY A 597 -20.77 -35.47 -4.44
N ALA A 598 -21.00 -36.55 -5.17
CA ALA A 598 -21.68 -36.58 -6.45
C ALA A 598 -22.35 -37.92 -6.64
N MET A 599 -23.42 -37.99 -7.45
CA MET A 599 -24.09 -39.25 -7.81
C MET A 599 -24.48 -40.06 -6.56
N GLU A 600 -25.01 -39.37 -5.53
CA GLU A 600 -25.49 -39.96 -4.27
C GLU A 600 -24.43 -40.66 -3.42
N SER A 601 -23.13 -40.36 -3.66
CA SER A 601 -22.00 -40.85 -2.89
C SER A 601 -21.11 -39.72 -2.41
N TRP A 602 -20.42 -39.91 -1.28
CA TRP A 602 -19.64 -38.89 -0.58
C TRP A 602 -18.21 -39.36 -0.34
N THR A 603 -17.25 -38.42 -0.34
CA THR A 603 -15.83 -38.73 -0.20
C THR A 603 -15.55 -39.60 1.04
N PHE A 604 -16.15 -39.28 2.20
CA PHE A 604 -15.91 -40.02 3.45
C PHE A 604 -16.54 -41.40 3.53
N GLU A 605 -17.36 -41.82 2.56
CA GLU A 605 -17.80 -43.20 2.44
C GLU A 605 -16.70 -44.11 1.93
N ALA A 606 -15.76 -43.56 1.14
CA ALA A 606 -14.64 -44.30 0.60
C ALA A 606 -13.34 -44.14 1.43
N VAL A 607 -13.31 -43.24 2.43
CA VAL A 607 -12.14 -43.00 3.27
C VAL A 607 -12.03 -44.09 4.36
N GLU A 608 -10.86 -44.72 4.50
CA GLU A 608 -10.50 -45.63 5.58
C GLU A 608 -9.74 -44.88 6.69
N SER A 609 -8.72 -44.07 6.32
CA SER A 609 -7.96 -43.22 7.23
C SER A 609 -7.52 -41.95 6.53
N VAL A 610 -7.24 -40.89 7.31
CA VAL A 610 -6.68 -39.62 6.82
C VAL A 610 -5.39 -39.32 7.57
N ARG A 611 -4.34 -39.01 6.84
CA ARG A 611 -3.13 -38.40 7.40
C ARG A 611 -3.34 -36.92 7.56
N VAL A 612 -3.24 -36.45 8.79
CA VAL A 612 -3.45 -35.03 9.14
C VAL A 612 -2.21 -34.44 9.78
N MET A 613 -1.89 -33.21 9.43
CA MET A 613 -0.87 -32.40 10.09
C MET A 613 -1.56 -31.38 11.00
N ASN A 614 -1.18 -31.37 12.26
CA ASN A 614 -1.67 -30.39 13.23
C ASN A 614 -0.92 -29.04 13.12
N ARG A 615 -1.29 -28.07 13.94
CA ARG A 615 -0.67 -26.72 13.96
C ARG A 615 0.78 -26.72 14.43
N GLU A 616 1.22 -27.75 15.15
CA GLU A 616 2.62 -27.95 15.53
C GLU A 616 3.43 -28.64 14.42
N GLY A 617 2.84 -28.86 13.24
CA GLY A 617 3.49 -29.48 12.08
C GLY A 617 3.83 -30.96 12.29
N LYS A 618 3.09 -31.67 13.15
CA LYS A 618 3.21 -33.12 13.37
C LYS A 618 2.13 -33.86 12.59
N VAL A 619 2.53 -34.89 11.88
CA VAL A 619 1.62 -35.74 11.09
C VAL A 619 1.17 -36.91 11.94
N SER A 620 -0.12 -37.25 11.88
CA SER A 620 -0.70 -38.45 12.46
C SER A 620 -1.72 -39.07 11.49
N GLU A 621 -1.87 -40.39 11.56
CA GLU A 621 -2.93 -41.10 10.82
C GLU A 621 -4.14 -41.29 11.73
N VAL A 622 -5.33 -40.91 11.22
CA VAL A 622 -6.57 -40.88 11.98
C VAL A 622 -7.60 -41.72 11.24
N ALA A 623 -8.19 -42.69 11.93
CA ALA A 623 -9.19 -43.58 11.35
C ALA A 623 -10.48 -42.84 10.98
N ARG A 624 -11.21 -43.34 9.98
CA ARG A 624 -12.49 -42.74 9.54
C ARG A 624 -13.49 -42.56 10.67
N GLY A 625 -13.55 -43.52 11.63
CA GLY A 625 -14.47 -43.47 12.75
C GLY A 625 -14.28 -42.31 13.71
N ASP A 626 -13.10 -41.71 13.72
CA ASP A 626 -12.73 -40.59 14.62
C ASP A 626 -13.05 -39.21 14.01
N PHE A 627 -13.68 -39.18 12.82
CA PHE A 627 -14.13 -37.94 12.18
C PHE A 627 -15.63 -37.73 12.31
N GLU A 628 -16.01 -36.58 12.84
CA GLU A 628 -17.37 -36.05 12.65
C GLU A 628 -17.49 -35.56 11.20
N VAL A 629 -18.46 -36.09 10.46
CA VAL A 629 -18.67 -35.75 9.05
C VAL A 629 -20.08 -35.21 8.85
N LYS A 630 -20.12 -33.94 8.39
CA LYS A 630 -21.36 -33.22 8.10
C LYS A 630 -21.56 -32.96 6.60
N TYR A 631 -22.73 -32.53 6.21
CA TYR A 631 -22.96 -32.03 4.85
C TYR A 631 -22.03 -30.83 4.56
N ARG A 632 -21.19 -30.97 3.55
CA ARG A 632 -20.21 -29.97 3.10
C ARG A 632 -19.22 -29.51 4.18
N LYS A 633 -18.96 -30.30 5.22
CA LYS A 633 -18.03 -29.93 6.30
C LYS A 633 -17.51 -31.13 7.06
N VAL A 634 -16.20 -31.16 7.26
CA VAL A 634 -15.51 -32.04 8.20
C VAL A 634 -14.76 -31.14 9.20
N PRO A 635 -15.29 -30.94 10.42
CA PRO A 635 -14.79 -29.91 11.34
C PRO A 635 -13.29 -30.03 11.62
N ARG A 636 -12.79 -31.22 11.90
CA ARG A 636 -11.36 -31.45 12.16
C ARG A 636 -10.45 -30.99 11.00
N LEU A 637 -10.86 -31.16 9.75
CA LEU A 637 -10.10 -30.73 8.58
C LEU A 637 -10.25 -29.23 8.25
N VAL A 638 -10.96 -28.48 9.09
CA VAL A 638 -10.91 -27.01 9.08
C VAL A 638 -9.73 -26.53 9.92
N GLU A 639 -9.38 -27.27 10.97
CA GLU A 639 -8.33 -26.93 11.94
C GLU A 639 -6.98 -27.58 11.54
N ASP A 640 -7.01 -28.86 11.18
CA ASP A 640 -5.85 -29.63 10.76
C ASP A 640 -5.74 -29.68 9.23
N ILE A 641 -4.53 -29.90 8.73
CA ILE A 641 -4.24 -29.96 7.30
C ILE A 641 -4.24 -31.44 6.87
N ALA A 642 -5.17 -31.83 6.01
CA ALA A 642 -5.09 -33.13 5.38
C ALA A 642 -3.89 -33.20 4.43
N VAL A 643 -2.97 -34.15 4.64
CA VAL A 643 -1.79 -34.36 3.81
C VAL A 643 -1.90 -35.62 2.93
N GLY A 644 -2.82 -36.53 3.24
CA GLY A 644 -3.10 -37.72 2.46
C GLY A 644 -4.21 -38.57 3.05
N ALA A 645 -4.63 -39.62 2.34
CA ALA A 645 -5.62 -40.57 2.84
C ALA A 645 -5.42 -41.95 2.23
N VAL A 646 -6.01 -42.96 2.90
CA VAL A 646 -6.26 -44.28 2.38
C VAL A 646 -7.74 -44.37 2.00
N LEU A 647 -7.99 -44.69 0.75
CA LEU A 647 -9.32 -44.92 0.21
C LEU A 647 -9.52 -46.44 -0.02
N HIS A 648 -10.73 -46.94 0.20
CA HIS A 648 -11.09 -48.31 -0.08
C HIS A 648 -12.17 -48.39 -1.14
N GLY A 649 -12.19 -49.48 -1.89
CA GLY A 649 -13.25 -49.83 -2.82
C GLY A 649 -13.55 -51.32 -2.77
N LYS A 650 -14.36 -51.78 -3.71
CA LYS A 650 -14.71 -53.18 -3.87
C LYS A 650 -14.07 -53.72 -5.15
N PRO A 651 -13.72 -55.01 -5.21
CA PRO A 651 -13.28 -55.63 -6.47
C PRO A 651 -14.38 -55.44 -7.58
N GLY A 652 -13.94 -55.07 -8.77
CA GLY A 652 -14.84 -54.86 -9.91
C GLY A 652 -14.09 -55.01 -11.23
N LYS A 653 -14.86 -55.14 -12.33
CA LYS A 653 -14.29 -55.25 -13.67
C LYS A 653 -13.98 -53.86 -14.24
N PRO A 654 -12.85 -53.63 -14.87
CA PRO A 654 -12.48 -52.36 -15.49
C PRO A 654 -13.53 -51.84 -16.50
N GLU A 655 -14.23 -52.76 -17.20
CA GLU A 655 -15.25 -52.45 -18.18
C GLU A 655 -16.50 -51.85 -17.51
N GLU A 656 -16.94 -52.41 -16.38
CA GLU A 656 -18.09 -51.92 -15.60
C GLU A 656 -17.78 -50.54 -15.01
N ILE A 657 -16.55 -50.34 -14.51
CA ILE A 657 -16.08 -49.03 -14.03
C ILE A 657 -16.07 -47.99 -15.16
N ALA A 658 -15.57 -48.40 -16.36
CA ALA A 658 -15.52 -47.53 -17.52
C ALA A 658 -16.89 -47.05 -17.98
N GLU A 659 -17.89 -47.94 -17.96
CA GLU A 659 -19.27 -47.64 -18.36
C GLU A 659 -19.90 -46.63 -17.37
N LYS A 660 -19.75 -46.84 -16.06
CA LYS A 660 -20.21 -45.88 -15.04
C LYS A 660 -19.55 -44.48 -15.21
N LEU A 661 -18.26 -44.45 -15.48
CA LEU A 661 -17.55 -43.21 -15.71
C LEU A 661 -18.09 -42.43 -16.91
N LYS A 662 -18.44 -43.11 -18.02
CA LYS A 662 -19.05 -42.47 -19.18
C LYS A 662 -20.43 -41.90 -18.83
N GLN A 663 -21.25 -42.64 -18.09
CA GLN A 663 -22.57 -42.19 -17.67
C GLN A 663 -22.50 -40.96 -16.77
N TYR A 664 -21.59 -40.96 -15.78
CA TYR A 664 -21.39 -39.85 -14.85
C TYR A 664 -20.83 -38.60 -15.54
N SER A 665 -19.86 -38.77 -16.43
CA SER A 665 -19.31 -37.69 -17.23
C SER A 665 -20.37 -37.03 -18.10
N ARG A 666 -21.22 -37.81 -18.81
CA ARG A 666 -22.32 -37.31 -19.63
C ARG A 666 -23.33 -36.51 -18.81
N LYS A 667 -23.81 -37.07 -17.69
CA LYS A 667 -24.78 -36.40 -16.79
C LYS A 667 -24.24 -35.03 -16.29
N ARG A 668 -22.94 -34.95 -16.03
CA ARG A 668 -22.30 -33.68 -15.62
C ARG A 668 -22.30 -32.65 -16.74
N TRP A 669 -21.87 -33.01 -17.95
CA TRP A 669 -21.82 -32.10 -19.08
C TRP A 669 -23.20 -31.56 -19.49
N ASP A 670 -24.23 -32.37 -19.32
CA ASP A 670 -25.62 -31.99 -19.63
C ASP A 670 -26.21 -31.00 -18.61
N SER A 671 -25.66 -30.95 -17.39
CA SER A 671 -26.25 -30.19 -16.27
C SER A 671 -25.41 -28.99 -15.76
N GLN A 672 -24.14 -28.88 -16.15
CA GLN A 672 -23.24 -27.84 -15.63
C GLN A 672 -22.64 -26.98 -16.74
N PRO A 673 -22.41 -25.65 -16.48
CA PRO A 673 -21.81 -24.77 -17.46
C PRO A 673 -20.35 -25.13 -17.73
N ALA A 674 -19.92 -25.00 -18.99
CA ALA A 674 -18.53 -25.18 -19.41
C ALA A 674 -17.67 -23.95 -19.09
N ALA A 675 -18.27 -22.77 -18.86
CA ALA A 675 -17.56 -21.53 -18.54
C ALA A 675 -16.89 -21.59 -17.16
N PRO A 676 -15.79 -20.84 -16.96
CA PRO A 676 -15.10 -20.78 -15.67
C PRO A 676 -16.04 -20.39 -14.52
N SER A 677 -16.08 -21.23 -13.46
CA SER A 677 -16.94 -21.03 -12.29
C SER A 677 -16.32 -21.65 -11.04
N ALA A 678 -16.85 -21.32 -9.87
CA ALA A 678 -16.48 -21.91 -8.59
C ALA A 678 -17.43 -23.05 -8.13
N GLY A 679 -18.13 -23.68 -9.05
CA GLY A 679 -19.14 -24.67 -8.72
C GLY A 679 -20.46 -24.03 -8.24
N CYS A 680 -21.20 -24.76 -7.40
CA CYS A 680 -22.42 -24.26 -6.77
C CYS A 680 -22.08 -23.13 -5.79
N ILE A 681 -22.78 -22.01 -5.93
CA ILE A 681 -22.53 -20.82 -5.09
C ILE A 681 -23.22 -20.93 -3.73
N PHE A 682 -24.42 -21.50 -3.68
CA PHE A 682 -25.22 -21.64 -2.46
C PHE A 682 -25.51 -23.12 -2.13
N LYS A 683 -25.59 -23.42 -0.84
CA LYS A 683 -26.12 -24.69 -0.35
C LYS A 683 -27.60 -24.82 -0.71
N ASN A 684 -28.07 -26.04 -0.88
CA ASN A 684 -29.48 -26.28 -1.07
C ASN A 684 -30.25 -25.94 0.21
N ALA A 685 -31.37 -25.20 0.10
CA ALA A 685 -32.26 -24.97 1.20
C ALA A 685 -33.13 -26.26 1.45
N GLU A 686 -33.65 -26.41 2.66
CA GLU A 686 -34.39 -27.58 3.09
C GLU A 686 -35.59 -27.93 2.15
N LYS A 687 -36.26 -26.86 1.66
CA LYS A 687 -37.54 -27.03 0.89
C LYS A 687 -37.34 -27.02 -0.63
N ILE A 688 -36.23 -26.47 -1.11
CA ILE A 688 -36.00 -26.28 -2.55
C ILE A 688 -34.50 -26.24 -2.88
N PRO A 689 -34.05 -26.93 -3.94
CA PRO A 689 -32.68 -26.78 -4.43
C PRO A 689 -32.38 -25.32 -4.83
N ALA A 690 -31.22 -24.80 -4.44
CA ALA A 690 -30.85 -23.39 -4.69
C ALA A 690 -30.90 -23.00 -6.17
N GLY A 691 -30.44 -23.89 -7.06
CA GLY A 691 -30.49 -23.66 -8.51
C GLY A 691 -31.92 -23.46 -9.05
N ARG A 692 -32.86 -24.27 -8.58
CA ARG A 692 -34.27 -24.15 -8.93
C ARG A 692 -34.91 -22.88 -8.36
N LEU A 693 -34.61 -22.55 -7.12
CA LEU A 693 -35.06 -21.29 -6.50
C LEU A 693 -34.60 -20.06 -7.31
N ILE A 694 -33.32 -20.01 -7.70
CA ILE A 694 -32.76 -18.89 -8.49
C ILE A 694 -33.44 -18.82 -9.89
N GLU A 695 -33.75 -19.94 -10.49
CA GLU A 695 -34.48 -20.01 -11.75
C GLU A 695 -35.94 -19.53 -11.63
N GLU A 696 -36.65 -19.95 -10.58
CA GLU A 696 -38.01 -19.51 -10.29
C GLU A 696 -38.09 -18.02 -9.94
N LEU A 697 -37.02 -17.44 -9.41
CA LEU A 697 -36.89 -16.01 -9.17
C LEU A 697 -36.57 -15.20 -10.43
N GLY A 698 -36.37 -15.85 -11.57
CA GLY A 698 -36.06 -15.22 -12.85
C GLY A 698 -34.66 -14.57 -12.89
N LEU A 699 -33.69 -15.09 -12.11
CA LEU A 699 -32.37 -14.49 -11.98
C LEU A 699 -31.29 -15.09 -12.89
N LYS A 700 -31.60 -16.17 -13.66
CA LYS A 700 -30.69 -16.64 -14.71
C LYS A 700 -30.32 -15.48 -15.65
N ASP A 701 -29.12 -15.50 -16.19
CA ASP A 701 -28.58 -14.46 -17.09
C ASP A 701 -28.33 -13.05 -16.47
N THR A 702 -28.65 -12.88 -15.20
CA THR A 702 -28.31 -11.62 -14.52
C THR A 702 -26.80 -11.48 -14.44
N SER A 703 -26.30 -10.29 -14.80
CA SER A 703 -24.85 -9.96 -14.79
C SER A 703 -24.54 -8.77 -13.88
N VAL A 704 -23.30 -8.76 -13.35
CA VAL A 704 -22.66 -7.61 -12.72
C VAL A 704 -21.20 -7.62 -13.15
N GLY A 705 -20.72 -6.55 -13.77
CA GLY A 705 -19.40 -6.52 -14.38
C GLY A 705 -19.16 -7.70 -15.31
N GLY A 706 -18.06 -8.42 -15.13
CA GLY A 706 -17.74 -9.62 -15.91
C GLY A 706 -18.36 -10.92 -15.38
N ALA A 707 -19.10 -10.90 -14.26
CA ALA A 707 -19.73 -12.06 -13.66
C ALA A 707 -21.20 -12.21 -14.09
N ARG A 708 -21.67 -13.46 -14.31
CA ARG A 708 -23.03 -13.76 -14.77
C ARG A 708 -23.58 -15.02 -14.11
N ILE A 709 -24.84 -15.02 -13.71
CA ILE A 709 -25.55 -16.25 -13.33
C ILE A 709 -25.76 -17.09 -14.58
N SER A 710 -25.33 -18.34 -14.53
CA SER A 710 -25.37 -19.24 -15.71
C SER A 710 -26.80 -19.47 -16.24
N PRO A 711 -27.00 -19.38 -17.56
CA PRO A 711 -28.27 -19.77 -18.17
C PRO A 711 -28.55 -21.28 -18.08
N VAL A 712 -27.48 -22.12 -17.96
CA VAL A 712 -27.60 -23.58 -17.87
C VAL A 712 -28.06 -24.00 -16.47
N HIS A 713 -27.44 -23.42 -15.41
CA HIS A 713 -27.71 -23.82 -14.02
C HIS A 713 -27.76 -22.62 -13.10
N GLY A 714 -28.90 -22.31 -12.48
CA GLY A 714 -29.10 -21.12 -11.67
C GLY A 714 -28.17 -20.97 -10.48
N ASN A 715 -27.61 -22.05 -9.91
CA ASN A 715 -26.68 -22.00 -8.78
C ASN A 715 -25.20 -21.90 -9.21
N PHE A 716 -24.90 -21.46 -10.44
CA PHE A 716 -23.56 -21.23 -10.93
C PHE A 716 -23.41 -19.80 -11.37
N ILE A 717 -22.38 -19.12 -10.85
CA ILE A 717 -21.89 -17.84 -11.37
C ILE A 717 -20.65 -18.13 -12.23
N VAL A 718 -20.67 -17.64 -13.46
CA VAL A 718 -19.60 -17.82 -14.45
C VAL A 718 -18.85 -16.52 -14.71
N ASN A 719 -17.56 -16.63 -14.95
CA ASN A 719 -16.73 -15.55 -15.42
C ASN A 719 -16.78 -15.49 -16.95
N GLN A 720 -17.32 -14.40 -17.50
CA GLN A 720 -17.42 -14.16 -18.95
C GLN A 720 -16.14 -13.54 -19.56
N GLY A 721 -15.16 -13.26 -18.72
CA GLY A 721 -13.94 -12.53 -19.04
C GLY A 721 -13.85 -11.22 -18.22
N GLY A 722 -12.70 -10.99 -17.56
CA GLY A 722 -12.46 -9.79 -16.80
C GLY A 722 -13.29 -9.59 -15.52
N ALA A 723 -14.02 -10.63 -15.05
CA ALA A 723 -14.78 -10.54 -13.80
C ALA A 723 -13.85 -10.37 -12.60
N LYS A 724 -14.25 -9.51 -11.68
CA LYS A 724 -13.63 -9.31 -10.37
C LYS A 724 -14.38 -10.07 -9.28
N ALA A 725 -13.74 -10.34 -8.15
CA ALA A 725 -14.40 -10.99 -7.01
C ALA A 725 -15.57 -10.14 -6.49
N VAL A 726 -15.44 -8.83 -6.48
CA VAL A 726 -16.52 -7.91 -6.09
C VAL A 726 -17.77 -8.07 -6.98
N ASP A 727 -17.63 -8.39 -8.27
CA ASP A 727 -18.75 -8.61 -9.17
C ASP A 727 -19.55 -9.85 -8.76
N VAL A 728 -18.83 -10.95 -8.43
CA VAL A 728 -19.43 -12.20 -7.95
C VAL A 728 -20.13 -11.98 -6.62
N LEU A 729 -19.50 -11.28 -5.67
CA LEU A 729 -20.07 -10.97 -4.35
C LEU A 729 -21.37 -10.16 -4.48
N ARG A 730 -21.41 -9.14 -5.32
CA ARG A 730 -22.62 -8.35 -5.60
C ARG A 730 -23.74 -9.19 -6.19
N LEU A 731 -23.42 -10.13 -7.10
CA LEU A 731 -24.42 -11.08 -7.61
C LEU A 731 -24.95 -11.98 -6.51
N MET A 732 -24.09 -12.50 -5.63
CA MET A 732 -24.50 -13.31 -4.48
C MET A 732 -25.45 -12.54 -3.56
N GLU A 733 -25.11 -11.31 -3.19
CA GLU A 733 -25.96 -10.43 -2.38
C GLU A 733 -27.32 -10.17 -3.04
N LYS A 734 -27.32 -9.91 -4.35
CA LYS A 734 -28.55 -9.70 -5.13
C LYS A 734 -29.47 -10.94 -5.09
N VAL A 735 -28.89 -12.13 -5.25
CA VAL A 735 -29.63 -13.41 -5.16
C VAL A 735 -30.20 -13.61 -3.77
N GLN A 736 -29.39 -13.43 -2.72
CA GLN A 736 -29.81 -13.58 -1.33
C GLN A 736 -30.93 -12.59 -0.95
N ALA A 737 -30.78 -11.32 -1.33
CA ALA A 737 -31.81 -10.30 -1.09
C ALA A 737 -33.16 -10.65 -1.77
N ARG A 738 -33.11 -11.16 -3.01
CA ARG A 738 -34.29 -11.57 -3.75
C ARG A 738 -34.97 -12.81 -3.15
N ALA A 739 -34.17 -13.83 -2.79
CA ALA A 739 -34.66 -15.06 -2.18
C ALA A 739 -35.36 -14.78 -0.83
N ARG A 740 -34.74 -13.90 0.00
CA ARG A 740 -35.34 -13.50 1.28
C ARG A 740 -36.61 -12.70 1.08
N LYS A 741 -36.61 -11.72 0.16
CA LYS A 741 -37.76 -10.83 -0.08
C LYS A 741 -38.96 -11.60 -0.64
N ASP A 742 -38.75 -12.44 -1.68
CA ASP A 742 -39.85 -13.01 -2.45
C ASP A 742 -40.30 -14.38 -1.92
N ARG A 743 -39.45 -15.09 -1.17
CA ARG A 743 -39.70 -16.45 -0.70
C ARG A 743 -39.45 -16.71 0.78
N GLY A 744 -38.90 -15.71 1.53
CA GLY A 744 -38.53 -15.86 2.93
C GLY A 744 -37.43 -16.90 3.17
N ILE A 745 -36.56 -17.14 2.16
CA ILE A 745 -35.48 -18.14 2.22
C ILE A 745 -34.12 -17.43 2.32
N ASP A 746 -33.37 -17.78 3.35
CA ASP A 746 -31.98 -17.34 3.54
C ASP A 746 -31.04 -18.36 2.89
N LEU A 747 -30.42 -17.98 1.76
CA LEU A 747 -29.44 -18.81 1.08
C LEU A 747 -28.06 -18.71 1.73
N GLU A 748 -27.52 -19.84 2.16
CA GLU A 748 -26.16 -19.93 2.73
C GLU A 748 -25.13 -20.18 1.60
N PRO A 749 -24.04 -19.42 1.53
CA PRO A 749 -22.97 -19.69 0.57
C PRO A 749 -22.36 -21.09 0.75
N GLU A 750 -22.15 -21.82 -0.35
CA GLU A 750 -21.33 -23.02 -0.40
C GLU A 750 -19.89 -22.70 -0.82
N VAL A 751 -19.71 -21.72 -1.71
CA VAL A 751 -18.41 -21.22 -2.10
C VAL A 751 -17.70 -20.57 -0.90
N ILE A 752 -16.41 -20.90 -0.74
CA ILE A 752 -15.58 -20.32 0.33
C ILE A 752 -14.94 -19.03 -0.19
N VAL A 753 -15.29 -17.90 0.43
CA VAL A 753 -14.69 -16.61 0.13
C VAL A 753 -13.48 -16.43 1.03
N VAL A 754 -12.32 -16.10 0.44
CA VAL A 754 -11.05 -15.87 1.16
C VAL A 754 -10.35 -14.63 0.63
N GLY A 755 -9.47 -14.06 1.44
CA GLY A 755 -8.64 -12.93 1.05
C GLY A 755 -9.19 -11.58 1.54
N GLU A 756 -8.52 -10.53 1.13
CA GLU A 756 -8.75 -9.14 1.52
C GLU A 756 -9.43 -8.37 0.38
N ASP A 757 -10.23 -7.37 0.71
CA ASP A 757 -10.69 -6.37 -0.26
C ASP A 757 -9.51 -5.47 -0.69
N GLU A 758 -9.68 -4.70 -1.76
CA GLU A 758 -8.68 -3.73 -2.23
C GLU A 758 -8.43 -2.61 -1.22
#